data_6e71e07b04f3a1b84507ac2b54ebe223
#
_entry.id   6e71e07b04f3a1b84507ac2b54ebe223
#
_cell.length_a   1.000
_cell.length_b   1.000
_cell.length_c   1.000
_cell.angle_alpha   90.00
_cell.angle_beta   90.00
_cell.angle_gamma   90.00
#
_symmetry.space_group_name_H-M   'P 1'
#
loop_
_entity.id
_entity.type
_entity.pdbx_description
1 polymer ?
#
loop_
_entity_poly.entity_id
_entity_poly.type
_entity_poly.pdbx_seq_one_letter_code
_entity_poly.pdbx_strand_id
1 'polypeptide(L)'
;MNRHANLSAIPSRIALAAALAALHIGAAHAQTATPTPEAAPASDGLKLDSVVVTGTSTKLSKMKQSVSVSTVGSEQIERSGATSAAELLRSVPGIRSESSGGEGNANITVRGVPISAGGARYVQLQEDGLPVLLFGDIAFGTADQFVRADYSIDRLEVVRGGSASTLATNSPGGIVNFISKTGDEAGGAFGLSGGLKPRQFRVDADYGGAIGPKTTFHIGGFQRFGEGGRDTGFNAEKGGQLRANITQQLDSGYVRLSLKALDDITPTFLPVPVTVSNGQINKISGVDPRTAFFITPSLTRDVTLGKDGGFATTNAHDGLRVKSTAIGAEASFKLADGWTLDDKFRKSMNSGRFIGLFPSDNGNNGTATAAPTTFTGVLFNTSLDNFDNLFNEIKVSKALSLGGGKATVTGGLFTGVQNVAETWFWNRYNLQLTGTNAQVVTAAGQPTSAPIGDGFTTFGGCCVRSWDVQYTQLAPFAAFTYELGGLNLDASVRQDIQKASGYTVQGNATTRTWDSATQKNVNYRVDHTSYSVGANYALNKDLSVFARTSDGVSFSADRLLYGNPLDGSVPISLNKVAQTEAGAKWRIGDFSLFATAFNARTKESNYEVTTQTFTSNKYKANGLELEAAWRAGGFHIAGGGTFTKAKISASTDPTTVGNKPRRQADVVWQLTPGFTTGAFDIGAAIVGTTKSFGNDQNTITMPGFTVVNPYVSYQFDAHISVALSANNVFNALGYTEVEGDGHAARAVNGRTVKLGLKYQF
;
A
#
# COMPACT_ATOMS: atom_id res chain seq x y z
N MET A 1 -38.07 18.17 -8.17
CA MET A 1 -38.35 16.74 -8.43
C MET A 1 -37.22 16.19 -9.30
N ASN A 2 -36.14 15.76 -8.72
CA ASN A 2 -35.09 15.02 -9.43
C ASN A 2 -34.88 13.70 -8.70
N ARG A 3 -35.25 12.61 -9.35
CA ARG A 3 -35.04 11.25 -8.86
C ARG A 3 -33.55 10.92 -9.04
N HIS A 4 -32.77 10.97 -7.98
CA HIS A 4 -31.48 10.32 -7.95
C HIS A 4 -31.71 8.80 -7.89
N ALA A 5 -31.48 8.12 -9.00
CA ALA A 5 -31.46 6.67 -9.04
C ALA A 5 -30.30 6.17 -8.15
N ASN A 6 -30.61 5.30 -7.20
CA ASN A 6 -29.64 4.64 -6.33
C ASN A 6 -28.71 3.74 -7.16
N LEU A 7 -27.56 4.24 -7.58
CA LEU A 7 -26.50 3.50 -8.28
C LEU A 7 -25.68 2.59 -7.34
N SER A 8 -25.95 2.60 -6.04
CA SER A 8 -25.13 1.89 -5.03
C SER A 8 -25.29 0.35 -5.01
N ALA A 9 -26.27 -0.21 -5.73
CA ALA A 9 -26.52 -1.65 -5.81
C ALA A 9 -25.99 -2.31 -7.10
N ILE A 10 -25.43 -1.53 -8.02
CA ILE A 10 -25.03 -2.02 -9.35
C ILE A 10 -23.77 -2.89 -9.31
N PRO A 11 -22.69 -2.57 -8.57
CA PRO A 11 -21.47 -3.39 -8.57
C PRO A 11 -21.69 -4.80 -8.03
N SER A 12 -22.50 -4.94 -6.96
CA SER A 12 -22.78 -6.26 -6.35
C SER A 12 -23.60 -7.18 -7.27
N ARG A 13 -24.51 -6.61 -8.06
CA ARG A 13 -25.31 -7.37 -9.01
C ARG A 13 -24.56 -7.74 -10.28
N ILE A 14 -23.63 -6.87 -10.71
CA ILE A 14 -22.77 -7.12 -11.88
C ILE A 14 -21.75 -8.21 -11.56
N ALA A 15 -21.11 -8.19 -10.37
CA ALA A 15 -20.17 -9.22 -9.96
C ALA A 15 -20.81 -10.61 -9.87
N LEU A 16 -22.05 -10.70 -9.34
CA LEU A 16 -22.79 -11.96 -9.27
C LEU A 16 -23.24 -12.44 -10.66
N ALA A 17 -23.65 -11.52 -11.53
CA ALA A 17 -24.03 -11.85 -12.91
C ALA A 17 -22.82 -12.28 -13.76
N ALA A 18 -21.65 -11.67 -13.54
CA ALA A 18 -20.40 -12.07 -14.20
C ALA A 18 -19.91 -13.45 -13.73
N ALA A 19 -20.04 -13.76 -12.43
CA ALA A 19 -19.71 -15.08 -11.89
C ALA A 19 -20.66 -16.17 -12.41
N LEU A 20 -21.97 -15.87 -12.54
CA LEU A 20 -22.97 -16.79 -13.12
C LEU A 20 -22.78 -16.97 -14.64
N ALA A 21 -22.41 -15.93 -15.37
CA ALA A 21 -22.10 -16.00 -16.80
C ALA A 21 -20.83 -16.82 -17.07
N ALA A 22 -19.79 -16.69 -16.23
CA ALA A 22 -18.58 -17.49 -16.31
C ALA A 22 -18.84 -18.99 -16.11
N LEU A 23 -19.75 -19.36 -15.19
CA LEU A 23 -20.19 -20.74 -14.97
C LEU A 23 -20.92 -21.36 -16.19
N HIS A 24 -21.63 -20.56 -16.98
CA HIS A 24 -22.36 -21.05 -18.17
C HIS A 24 -21.46 -21.16 -19.42
N ILE A 25 -20.40 -20.36 -19.52
CA ILE A 25 -19.46 -20.41 -20.66
C ILE A 25 -18.53 -21.63 -20.54
N GLY A 26 -18.16 -22.04 -19.32
CA GLY A 26 -17.32 -23.22 -19.07
C GLY A 26 -17.99 -24.56 -19.46
N ALA A 27 -19.33 -24.64 -19.48
CA ALA A 27 -20.06 -25.86 -19.81
C ALA A 27 -20.15 -26.12 -21.35
N ALA A 28 -19.87 -25.12 -22.20
CA ALA A 28 -20.09 -25.23 -23.64
C ALA A 28 -18.84 -25.71 -24.45
N HIS A 29 -17.66 -25.87 -23.82
CA HIS A 29 -16.40 -26.17 -24.56
C HIS A 29 -15.60 -27.34 -23.98
N ALA A 30 -16.25 -28.32 -23.34
CA ALA A 30 -15.61 -29.58 -22.98
C ALA A 30 -15.39 -30.47 -24.23
N GLN A 31 -14.53 -30.08 -25.14
CA GLN A 31 -13.94 -30.99 -26.11
C GLN A 31 -12.62 -31.53 -25.59
N THR A 32 -12.54 -32.85 -25.57
CA THR A 32 -11.42 -33.69 -25.13
C THR A 32 -10.05 -33.14 -25.55
N ALA A 33 -9.34 -32.52 -24.59
CA ALA A 33 -7.92 -32.24 -24.72
C ALA A 33 -7.12 -33.47 -24.30
N THR A 34 -6.21 -33.89 -25.12
CA THR A 34 -5.15 -34.89 -24.87
C THR A 34 -4.39 -34.45 -23.60
N PRO A 35 -4.02 -35.32 -22.65
CA PRO A 35 -3.30 -34.93 -21.46
C PRO A 35 -1.97 -34.28 -21.87
N THR A 36 -1.86 -32.99 -21.64
CA THR A 36 -0.60 -32.24 -21.73
C THR A 36 0.33 -32.71 -20.61
N PRO A 37 1.64 -32.82 -20.85
CA PRO A 37 2.58 -33.22 -19.80
C PRO A 37 2.42 -32.29 -18.59
N GLU A 38 2.40 -32.90 -17.41
CA GLU A 38 2.37 -32.26 -16.10
C GLU A 38 3.21 -30.98 -16.11
N ALA A 39 2.53 -29.84 -16.02
CA ALA A 39 3.20 -28.53 -15.90
C ALA A 39 4.05 -28.59 -14.63
N ALA A 40 5.36 -28.44 -14.77
CA ALA A 40 6.27 -28.39 -13.63
C ALA A 40 5.73 -27.32 -12.64
N PRO A 41 5.59 -27.64 -11.34
CA PRO A 41 5.02 -26.74 -10.38
C PRO A 41 5.75 -25.40 -10.41
N ALA A 42 4.97 -24.31 -10.50
CA ALA A 42 5.51 -22.98 -10.64
C ALA A 42 6.52 -22.71 -9.50
N SER A 43 7.67 -22.17 -9.84
CA SER A 43 8.76 -22.00 -8.91
C SER A 43 8.51 -20.83 -7.97
N ASP A 44 8.18 -21.09 -6.70
CA ASP A 44 8.27 -20.11 -5.61
C ASP A 44 9.74 -19.83 -5.33
N GLY A 45 10.31 -18.84 -5.96
CA GLY A 45 11.69 -18.51 -5.72
C GLY A 45 12.15 -17.24 -6.41
N LEU A 46 13.30 -16.74 -5.99
CA LEU A 46 13.98 -15.62 -6.63
C LEU A 46 14.36 -15.98 -8.08
N LYS A 47 13.49 -15.62 -9.02
CA LYS A 47 13.73 -15.83 -10.46
C LYS A 47 14.59 -14.69 -11.01
N LEU A 48 15.90 -14.86 -11.05
CA LEU A 48 16.84 -13.84 -11.57
C LEU A 48 16.73 -13.62 -13.08
N ASP A 49 16.20 -14.60 -13.82
CA ASP A 49 15.98 -14.48 -15.27
C ASP A 49 14.63 -13.80 -15.62
N SER A 50 13.75 -13.55 -14.65
CA SER A 50 12.48 -12.87 -14.91
C SER A 50 12.70 -11.46 -15.44
N VAL A 51 11.92 -11.11 -16.48
CA VAL A 51 11.93 -9.76 -17.05
C VAL A 51 11.11 -8.83 -16.19
N VAL A 52 11.67 -7.68 -15.85
CA VAL A 52 11.03 -6.63 -15.07
C VAL A 52 10.62 -5.49 -16.00
N VAL A 53 9.44 -4.95 -15.78
CA VAL A 53 8.88 -3.82 -16.54
C VAL A 53 8.74 -2.56 -15.70
N THR A 54 8.78 -2.67 -14.37
CA THR A 54 8.60 -1.55 -13.43
C THR A 54 9.93 -0.86 -13.15
N GLY A 55 9.95 0.47 -13.18
CA GLY A 55 11.13 1.27 -12.83
C GLY A 55 12.33 1.03 -13.75
N THR A 56 12.11 0.63 -15.00
CA THR A 56 13.12 0.40 -16.01
C THR A 56 12.74 1.06 -17.33
N SER A 57 13.72 1.59 -18.06
CA SER A 57 13.49 2.15 -19.39
C SER A 57 13.48 1.09 -20.50
N THR A 58 14.04 -0.08 -20.23
CA THR A 58 14.10 -1.23 -21.13
C THR A 58 13.73 -2.52 -20.40
N LYS A 59 13.08 -3.45 -21.10
CA LYS A 59 12.72 -4.76 -20.55
C LYS A 59 13.97 -5.65 -20.51
N LEU A 60 14.56 -5.81 -19.32
CA LEU A 60 15.73 -6.66 -19.08
C LEU A 60 15.46 -7.64 -17.94
N SER A 61 16.15 -8.78 -17.94
CA SER A 61 16.11 -9.70 -16.79
C SER A 61 16.74 -9.08 -15.55
N LYS A 62 16.34 -9.53 -14.37
CA LYS A 62 16.92 -9.08 -13.09
C LYS A 62 18.45 -9.22 -13.08
N MET A 63 19.00 -10.28 -13.67
CA MET A 63 20.47 -10.50 -13.77
C MET A 63 21.21 -9.38 -14.49
N LYS A 64 20.57 -8.73 -15.45
CA LYS A 64 21.18 -7.69 -16.29
C LYS A 64 20.94 -6.26 -15.82
N GLN A 65 20.06 -6.06 -14.85
CA GLN A 65 19.70 -4.73 -14.36
C GLN A 65 20.58 -4.29 -13.19
N SER A 66 20.83 -3.00 -13.05
CA SER A 66 21.51 -2.37 -11.91
C SER A 66 20.55 -1.97 -10.78
N VAL A 67 19.33 -2.53 -10.74
CA VAL A 67 18.23 -2.18 -9.82
C VAL A 67 17.90 -3.35 -8.90
N SER A 68 17.55 -3.04 -7.66
CA SER A 68 17.03 -4.02 -6.69
C SER A 68 15.53 -4.20 -6.88
N VAL A 69 15.12 -5.34 -7.46
CA VAL A 69 13.71 -5.66 -7.76
C VAL A 69 13.31 -7.02 -7.22
N SER A 70 12.22 -7.07 -6.48
CA SER A 70 11.52 -8.33 -6.13
C SER A 70 10.25 -8.48 -6.94
N THR A 71 9.89 -9.72 -7.25
CA THR A 71 8.61 -10.08 -7.91
C THR A 71 7.89 -11.09 -7.03
N VAL A 72 6.60 -10.85 -6.79
CA VAL A 72 5.69 -11.79 -6.09
C VAL A 72 4.64 -12.21 -7.11
N GLY A 73 4.64 -13.47 -7.50
CA GLY A 73 3.68 -14.01 -8.48
C GLY A 73 2.31 -14.29 -7.87
N SER A 74 1.31 -14.52 -8.74
CA SER A 74 -0.09 -14.77 -8.33
C SER A 74 -0.23 -15.92 -7.34
N GLU A 75 0.46 -17.04 -7.54
CA GLU A 75 0.43 -18.17 -6.60
C GLU A 75 0.97 -17.80 -5.21
N GLN A 76 2.05 -17.03 -5.14
CA GLN A 76 2.61 -16.57 -3.87
C GLN A 76 1.67 -15.57 -3.19
N ILE A 77 0.98 -14.73 -3.95
CA ILE A 77 -0.08 -13.84 -3.44
C ILE A 77 -1.19 -14.67 -2.81
N GLU A 78 -1.69 -15.68 -3.51
CA GLU A 78 -2.75 -16.58 -3.02
C GLU A 78 -2.33 -17.35 -1.77
N ARG A 79 -1.15 -17.98 -1.77
CA ARG A 79 -0.61 -18.74 -0.63
C ARG A 79 -0.37 -17.89 0.61
N SER A 80 -0.06 -16.60 0.43
CA SER A 80 0.13 -15.69 1.55
C SER A 80 -1.16 -15.44 2.33
N GLY A 81 -2.33 -15.68 1.70
CA GLY A 81 -3.65 -15.33 2.24
C GLY A 81 -3.83 -13.84 2.51
N ALA A 82 -2.91 -13.00 1.99
CA ALA A 82 -2.95 -11.56 2.18
C ALA A 82 -4.10 -10.95 1.38
N THR A 83 -4.82 -10.06 1.99
CA THR A 83 -5.95 -9.35 1.38
C THR A 83 -5.63 -7.88 1.11
N SER A 84 -4.60 -7.35 1.75
CA SER A 84 -4.15 -5.96 1.59
C SER A 84 -2.76 -5.85 0.97
N ALA A 85 -2.48 -4.70 0.35
CA ALA A 85 -1.16 -4.35 -0.14
C ALA A 85 -0.09 -4.43 0.98
N ALA A 86 -0.44 -3.97 2.18
CA ALA A 86 0.48 -3.97 3.32
C ALA A 86 0.88 -5.38 3.77
N GLU A 87 -0.05 -6.32 3.76
CA GLU A 87 0.23 -7.72 4.10
C GLU A 87 1.12 -8.38 3.06
N LEU A 88 0.85 -8.18 1.77
CA LEU A 88 1.70 -8.68 0.68
C LEU A 88 3.13 -8.16 0.79
N LEU A 89 3.28 -6.87 1.04
CA LEU A 89 4.59 -6.22 1.12
C LEU A 89 5.44 -6.65 2.31
N ARG A 90 4.86 -7.27 3.34
CA ARG A 90 5.63 -7.88 4.44
C ARG A 90 6.54 -9.02 3.99
N SER A 91 6.19 -9.68 2.90
CA SER A 91 7.00 -10.77 2.32
C SER A 91 8.11 -10.29 1.38
N VAL A 92 8.25 -8.97 1.17
CA VAL A 92 9.24 -8.39 0.26
C VAL A 92 10.45 -7.87 1.05
N PRO A 93 11.68 -8.36 0.79
CA PRO A 93 12.89 -7.84 1.41
C PRO A 93 13.05 -6.34 1.18
N GLY A 94 13.60 -5.63 2.17
CA GLY A 94 13.83 -4.18 2.07
C GLY A 94 12.60 -3.31 2.27
N ILE A 95 11.40 -3.87 2.29
CA ILE A 95 10.15 -3.17 2.59
C ILE A 95 9.79 -3.37 4.06
N ARG A 96 9.46 -2.29 4.74
CA ARG A 96 8.74 -2.31 5.98
C ARG A 96 7.31 -1.88 5.71
N SER A 97 6.36 -2.75 6.01
CA SER A 97 4.94 -2.50 5.80
C SER A 97 4.16 -2.79 7.07
N GLU A 98 3.39 -1.81 7.51
CA GLU A 98 2.56 -1.86 8.71
C GLU A 98 1.14 -1.48 8.35
N SER A 99 0.18 -2.36 8.59
CA SER A 99 -1.23 -2.00 8.46
C SER A 99 -1.60 -1.09 9.65
N SER A 100 -1.76 0.18 9.40
CA SER A 100 -2.09 1.15 10.46
C SER A 100 -3.58 1.41 10.63
N GLY A 101 -4.37 1.14 9.63
CA GLY A 101 -5.81 1.40 9.68
C GLY A 101 -6.68 0.21 9.28
N GLY A 102 -6.14 -1.01 9.28
CA GLY A 102 -6.83 -2.18 8.74
C GLY A 102 -6.22 -2.59 7.39
N GLU A 103 -7.03 -2.84 6.38
CA GLU A 103 -6.57 -3.23 5.04
C GLU A 103 -6.11 -2.06 4.16
N GLY A 104 -6.34 -0.83 4.57
CA GLY A 104 -5.83 0.39 3.95
C GLY A 104 -5.21 1.32 4.97
N ASN A 105 -4.70 2.46 4.54
CA ASN A 105 -3.99 3.44 5.37
C ASN A 105 -2.77 2.84 6.07
N ALA A 106 -2.03 2.01 5.36
CA ALA A 106 -0.84 1.32 5.85
C ALA A 106 0.38 2.23 5.83
N ASN A 107 1.29 2.02 6.80
CA ASN A 107 2.60 2.66 6.78
C ASN A 107 3.56 1.80 5.96
N ILE A 108 4.09 2.34 4.88
CA ILE A 108 5.00 1.64 3.97
C ILE A 108 6.27 2.47 3.76
N THR A 109 7.42 1.84 3.97
CA THR A 109 8.72 2.48 3.72
C THR A 109 9.75 1.46 3.25
N VAL A 110 10.93 1.93 2.86
CA VAL A 110 12.02 1.14 2.28
C VAL A 110 13.37 1.56 2.85
N ARG A 111 14.26 0.61 3.13
CA ARG A 111 15.70 0.81 3.38
C ARG A 111 16.06 1.87 4.42
N GLY A 112 15.35 1.95 5.53
CA GLY A 112 15.63 2.94 6.58
C GLY A 112 15.30 4.38 6.21
N VAL A 113 14.58 4.60 5.11
CA VAL A 113 13.85 5.85 4.87
C VAL A 113 12.77 5.97 5.94
N PRO A 114 12.51 7.16 6.51
CA PRO A 114 11.56 7.30 7.61
C PRO A 114 10.18 6.75 7.27
N ILE A 115 9.54 6.10 8.24
CA ILE A 115 8.17 5.66 8.10
C ILE A 115 7.23 6.80 8.43
N SER A 116 6.25 7.06 7.58
CA SER A 116 5.20 8.03 7.87
C SER A 116 4.08 7.40 8.70
N ALA A 117 3.27 8.24 9.35
CA ALA A 117 2.06 7.81 10.02
C ALA A 117 0.89 7.88 9.02
N GLY A 118 0.52 6.73 8.45
CA GLY A 118 -0.58 6.60 7.48
C GLY A 118 -0.16 6.92 6.05
N GLY A 119 0.46 5.96 5.37
CA GLY A 119 0.76 6.06 3.97
C GLY A 119 2.15 5.61 3.55
N ALA A 120 2.44 5.81 2.28
CA ALA A 120 3.67 5.43 1.60
C ALA A 120 4.34 6.69 1.00
N ARG A 121 4.80 7.61 1.85
CA ARG A 121 5.30 8.93 1.43
C ARG A 121 6.38 8.89 0.35
N TYR A 122 7.27 7.90 0.44
CA TYR A 122 8.43 7.79 -0.44
C TYR A 122 8.34 6.62 -1.42
N VAL A 123 7.24 5.86 -1.37
CA VAL A 123 7.01 4.70 -2.21
C VAL A 123 5.72 4.90 -2.98
N GLN A 124 5.77 4.81 -4.30
CA GLN A 124 4.59 4.94 -5.14
C GLN A 124 3.92 3.58 -5.34
N LEU A 125 2.61 3.50 -5.04
CA LEU A 125 1.77 2.38 -5.43
C LEU A 125 1.21 2.63 -6.82
N GLN A 126 1.38 1.65 -7.70
CA GLN A 126 0.92 1.68 -9.08
C GLN A 126 0.00 0.49 -9.39
N GLU A 127 -0.88 0.67 -10.34
CA GLU A 127 -1.58 -0.38 -11.07
C GLU A 127 -1.22 -0.23 -12.55
N ASP A 128 -0.70 -1.30 -13.14
CA ASP A 128 -0.29 -1.38 -14.55
C ASP A 128 0.67 -0.27 -15.00
N GLY A 129 1.50 0.23 -14.06
CA GLY A 129 2.54 1.21 -14.30
C GLY A 129 2.12 2.69 -14.12
N LEU A 130 0.86 2.98 -13.79
CA LEU A 130 0.41 4.33 -13.43
C LEU A 130 0.11 4.47 -11.93
N PRO A 131 0.39 5.62 -11.31
CA PRO A 131 0.09 5.85 -9.89
C PRO A 131 -1.38 5.56 -9.56
N VAL A 132 -1.65 4.94 -8.41
CA VAL A 132 -3.03 4.85 -7.86
C VAL A 132 -3.52 6.23 -7.43
N LEU A 133 -2.69 6.91 -6.64
CA LEU A 133 -2.77 8.35 -6.37
C LEU A 133 -1.39 8.98 -6.65
N LEU A 134 -1.38 10.26 -6.97
CA LEU A 134 -0.13 11.00 -7.18
C LEU A 134 0.71 11.07 -5.90
N PHE A 135 0.05 11.14 -4.75
CA PHE A 135 0.68 11.16 -3.44
C PHE A 135 0.37 9.87 -2.69
N GLY A 136 1.37 9.31 -2.03
CA GLY A 136 1.23 8.10 -1.23
C GLY A 136 0.90 8.36 0.26
N ASP A 137 0.96 9.61 0.69
CA ASP A 137 0.72 10.06 2.06
C ASP A 137 -0.15 11.31 2.04
N ILE A 138 -1.46 11.11 2.12
CA ILE A 138 -2.47 12.15 2.31
C ILE A 138 -3.24 11.74 3.57
N ALA A 139 -3.42 12.66 4.53
CA ALA A 139 -4.05 12.34 5.80
C ALA A 139 -5.41 11.67 5.61
N PHE A 140 -5.53 10.43 6.10
CA PHE A 140 -6.71 9.57 6.01
C PHE A 140 -7.13 9.16 4.58
N GLY A 141 -6.48 9.67 3.52
CA GLY A 141 -6.69 9.29 2.13
C GLY A 141 -5.38 8.82 1.49
N THR A 142 -5.04 7.53 1.53
CA THR A 142 -3.77 6.99 1.03
C THR A 142 -3.97 6.08 -0.17
N ALA A 143 -2.95 5.89 -0.99
CA ALA A 143 -3.05 5.14 -2.25
C ALA A 143 -3.46 3.67 -2.03
N ASP A 144 -3.01 3.04 -0.95
CA ASP A 144 -3.32 1.64 -0.62
C ASP A 144 -4.80 1.40 -0.30
N GLN A 145 -5.55 2.44 0.08
CA GLN A 145 -6.99 2.35 0.30
C GLN A 145 -7.76 1.99 -0.97
N PHE A 146 -7.23 2.33 -2.14
CA PHE A 146 -7.86 2.10 -3.44
C PHE A 146 -7.30 0.87 -4.18
N VAL A 147 -6.43 0.09 -3.53
CA VAL A 147 -5.85 -1.16 -4.09
C VAL A 147 -6.37 -2.37 -3.33
N ARG A 148 -6.76 -3.40 -4.07
CA ARG A 148 -7.13 -4.71 -3.52
C ARG A 148 -6.45 -5.82 -4.32
N ALA A 149 -5.99 -6.84 -3.62
CA ALA A 149 -5.51 -8.06 -4.25
C ALA A 149 -6.68 -9.03 -4.46
N ASP A 150 -6.79 -9.55 -5.68
CA ASP A 150 -7.72 -10.60 -6.09
C ASP A 150 -7.09 -11.45 -7.21
N TYR A 151 -7.83 -12.39 -7.74
CA TYR A 151 -7.35 -13.30 -8.80
C TYR A 151 -7.03 -12.60 -10.14
N SER A 152 -7.42 -11.33 -10.31
CA SER A 152 -7.07 -10.54 -11.52
C SER A 152 -5.62 -10.06 -11.54
N ILE A 153 -4.88 -10.20 -10.42
CA ILE A 153 -3.48 -9.80 -10.35
C ILE A 153 -2.59 -10.93 -10.84
N ASP A 154 -1.75 -10.65 -11.84
CA ASP A 154 -0.73 -11.55 -12.34
C ASP A 154 0.47 -11.60 -11.39
N ARG A 155 0.99 -10.43 -11.05
CA ARG A 155 2.15 -10.31 -10.16
C ARG A 155 2.29 -8.90 -9.57
N LEU A 156 3.10 -8.83 -8.55
CA LEU A 156 3.59 -7.61 -7.95
C LEU A 156 5.07 -7.43 -8.29
N GLU A 157 5.46 -6.27 -8.79
CA GLU A 157 6.86 -5.87 -8.95
C GLU A 157 7.20 -4.75 -7.97
N VAL A 158 8.27 -4.93 -7.20
CA VAL A 158 8.71 -3.99 -6.17
C VAL A 158 10.13 -3.55 -6.45
N VAL A 159 10.28 -2.29 -6.87
CA VAL A 159 11.56 -1.63 -7.08
C VAL A 159 11.94 -0.86 -5.81
N ARG A 160 13.16 -1.08 -5.31
CA ARG A 160 13.67 -0.43 -4.10
C ARG A 160 14.75 0.56 -4.46
N GLY A 161 14.48 1.85 -4.24
CA GLY A 161 15.43 2.93 -4.53
C GLY A 161 15.72 3.14 -6.02
N GLY A 162 16.86 3.68 -6.30
CA GLY A 162 17.47 3.75 -7.62
C GLY A 162 16.65 4.48 -8.67
N SER A 163 16.31 3.75 -9.74
CA SER A 163 15.57 4.28 -10.90
C SER A 163 14.14 4.74 -10.59
N ALA A 164 13.58 4.35 -9.44
CA ALA A 164 12.29 4.85 -8.99
C ALA A 164 12.24 6.40 -8.95
N SER A 165 13.36 7.04 -8.63
CA SER A 165 13.47 8.50 -8.58
C SER A 165 13.25 9.20 -9.92
N THR A 166 13.43 8.52 -11.04
CA THR A 166 13.38 9.11 -12.38
C THR A 166 12.31 8.50 -13.29
N LEU A 167 11.92 7.25 -13.03
CA LEU A 167 10.94 6.53 -13.85
C LEU A 167 9.54 6.50 -13.22
N ALA A 168 9.35 7.19 -12.10
CA ALA A 168 8.04 7.49 -11.53
C ALA A 168 8.09 8.82 -10.75
N THR A 169 6.95 9.47 -10.60
CA THR A 169 6.77 10.72 -9.84
C THR A 169 6.59 10.41 -8.35
N ASN A 170 7.13 11.24 -7.44
CA ASN A 170 6.96 11.11 -5.98
C ASN A 170 7.41 9.78 -5.39
N SER A 171 8.39 9.10 -5.96
CA SER A 171 8.78 7.74 -5.59
C SER A 171 10.28 7.57 -5.30
N PRO A 172 10.94 8.51 -4.60
CA PRO A 172 12.40 8.44 -4.41
C PRO A 172 12.87 7.23 -3.60
N GLY A 173 11.99 6.59 -2.87
CA GLY A 173 12.25 5.36 -2.10
C GLY A 173 12.00 4.09 -2.88
N GLY A 174 11.01 4.05 -3.77
CA GLY A 174 10.66 2.84 -4.51
C GLY A 174 9.30 2.88 -5.20
N ILE A 175 9.02 1.83 -5.95
CA ILE A 175 7.75 1.62 -6.65
C ILE A 175 7.22 0.24 -6.29
N VAL A 176 5.92 0.15 -6.04
CA VAL A 176 5.15 -1.10 -5.89
C VAL A 176 4.11 -1.11 -7.00
N ASN A 177 4.25 -1.99 -7.98
CA ASN A 177 3.37 -2.05 -9.14
C ASN A 177 2.58 -3.36 -9.17
N PHE A 178 1.26 -3.26 -9.09
CA PHE A 178 0.30 -4.35 -9.25
C PHE A 178 0.00 -4.52 -10.73
N ILE A 179 0.40 -5.65 -11.31
CA ILE A 179 0.26 -5.94 -12.74
C ILE A 179 -0.92 -6.88 -12.94
N SER A 180 -1.84 -6.48 -13.79
CA SER A 180 -3.07 -7.23 -14.09
C SER A 180 -2.82 -8.36 -15.08
N LYS A 181 -3.58 -9.46 -14.94
CA LYS A 181 -3.71 -10.48 -16.00
C LYS A 181 -4.37 -9.87 -17.25
N THR A 182 -3.96 -10.33 -18.41
CA THR A 182 -4.38 -9.78 -19.72
C THR A 182 -5.06 -10.79 -20.64
N GLY A 183 -5.25 -12.03 -20.17
CA GLY A 183 -5.85 -13.11 -20.95
C GLY A 183 -4.91 -13.69 -22.02
N ASP A 184 -3.61 -13.46 -21.89
CA ASP A 184 -2.61 -14.08 -22.79
C ASP A 184 -2.58 -15.60 -22.61
N GLU A 185 -2.93 -16.09 -21.43
CA GLU A 185 -3.18 -17.50 -21.11
C GLU A 185 -4.68 -17.68 -20.87
N ALA A 186 -5.25 -18.72 -21.53
CA ALA A 186 -6.67 -19.04 -21.36
C ALA A 186 -6.90 -19.79 -20.03
N GLY A 187 -7.99 -19.46 -19.35
CA GLY A 187 -8.38 -20.09 -18.10
C GLY A 187 -8.74 -19.07 -17.03
N GLY A 188 -8.98 -19.57 -15.85
CA GLY A 188 -9.38 -18.76 -14.71
C GLY A 188 -9.60 -19.59 -13.46
N ALA A 189 -10.12 -18.97 -12.42
CA ALA A 189 -10.41 -19.65 -11.17
C ALA A 189 -11.67 -19.08 -10.49
N PHE A 190 -12.32 -19.93 -9.71
CA PHE A 190 -13.37 -19.56 -8.76
C PHE A 190 -12.93 -20.01 -7.37
N GLY A 191 -12.97 -19.10 -6.41
CA GLY A 191 -12.56 -19.36 -5.05
C GLY A 191 -13.61 -18.97 -4.02
N LEU A 192 -13.76 -19.81 -3.00
CA LEU A 192 -14.52 -19.51 -1.79
C LEU A 192 -13.59 -19.56 -0.61
N SER A 193 -13.60 -18.56 0.25
CA SER A 193 -12.83 -18.59 1.49
C SER A 193 -13.64 -18.07 2.66
N GLY A 194 -13.38 -18.64 3.84
CA GLY A 194 -14.09 -18.27 5.07
C GLY A 194 -13.26 -18.49 6.32
N GLY A 195 -13.54 -17.66 7.33
CA GLY A 195 -13.04 -17.77 8.70
C GLY A 195 -14.20 -17.77 9.69
N LEU A 196 -14.05 -18.54 10.79
CA LEU A 196 -15.10 -18.65 11.79
C LEU A 196 -14.98 -17.62 12.91
N LYS A 197 -13.75 -17.25 13.26
CA LYS A 197 -13.47 -16.30 14.33
C LYS A 197 -12.15 -15.56 14.07
N PRO A 198 -12.17 -14.29 13.64
CA PRO A 198 -13.38 -13.53 13.26
C PRO A 198 -14.10 -14.13 12.06
N ARG A 199 -15.41 -13.85 11.95
CA ARG A 199 -16.21 -14.33 10.81
C ARG A 199 -15.81 -13.59 9.55
N GLN A 200 -15.47 -14.34 8.51
CA GLN A 200 -15.13 -13.80 7.20
C GLN A 200 -15.71 -14.71 6.12
N PHE A 201 -16.14 -14.12 5.04
CA PHE A 201 -16.52 -14.83 3.84
C PHE A 201 -16.12 -14.02 2.62
N ARG A 202 -15.49 -14.69 1.65
CA ARG A 202 -15.04 -14.05 0.42
C ARG A 202 -15.20 -15.02 -0.75
N VAL A 203 -15.66 -14.47 -1.86
CA VAL A 203 -15.71 -15.12 -3.18
C VAL A 203 -14.77 -14.36 -4.09
N ASP A 204 -13.88 -15.07 -4.76
CA ASP A 204 -13.04 -14.56 -5.84
C ASP A 204 -13.38 -15.29 -7.13
N ALA A 205 -13.32 -14.60 -8.26
CA ALA A 205 -13.45 -15.22 -9.57
C ALA A 205 -12.66 -14.43 -10.61
N ASP A 206 -12.04 -15.16 -11.54
CA ASP A 206 -11.45 -14.57 -12.73
C ASP A 206 -11.56 -15.51 -13.93
N TYR A 207 -11.50 -14.92 -15.12
CA TYR A 207 -11.43 -15.66 -16.38
C TYR A 207 -10.79 -14.80 -17.47
N GLY A 208 -9.98 -15.40 -18.30
CA GLY A 208 -9.38 -14.74 -19.46
C GLY A 208 -9.06 -15.69 -20.58
N GLY A 209 -8.72 -15.13 -21.73
CA GLY A 209 -8.35 -15.89 -22.92
C GLY A 209 -8.55 -15.12 -24.21
N ALA A 210 -8.40 -15.82 -25.32
CA ALA A 210 -8.60 -15.25 -26.66
C ALA A 210 -10.09 -15.27 -27.05
N ILE A 211 -10.58 -14.16 -27.60
CA ILE A 211 -11.89 -14.06 -28.24
C ILE A 211 -11.74 -14.30 -29.76
N GLY A 212 -10.56 -14.15 -30.29
CA GLY A 212 -10.21 -14.32 -31.69
C GLY A 212 -8.69 -14.30 -31.90
N PRO A 213 -8.22 -14.38 -33.13
CA PRO A 213 -6.77 -14.54 -33.42
C PRO A 213 -5.87 -13.41 -32.91
N LYS A 214 -6.44 -12.22 -32.72
CA LYS A 214 -5.70 -11.01 -32.33
C LYS A 214 -6.28 -10.31 -31.12
N THR A 215 -7.29 -10.90 -30.45
CA THR A 215 -7.99 -10.24 -29.35
C THR A 215 -8.00 -11.15 -28.14
N THR A 216 -7.47 -10.65 -27.01
CA THR A 216 -7.56 -11.32 -25.70
C THR A 216 -8.34 -10.45 -24.71
N PHE A 217 -8.88 -11.07 -23.69
CA PHE A 217 -9.57 -10.37 -22.60
C PHE A 217 -9.29 -11.03 -21.27
N HIS A 218 -9.47 -10.28 -20.20
CA HIS A 218 -9.51 -10.79 -18.85
C HIS A 218 -10.58 -10.04 -18.05
N ILE A 219 -11.30 -10.77 -17.21
CA ILE A 219 -12.28 -10.24 -16.28
C ILE A 219 -12.16 -10.99 -14.95
N GLY A 220 -12.23 -10.27 -13.82
CA GLY A 220 -12.21 -10.90 -12.50
C GLY A 220 -12.48 -9.90 -11.40
N GLY A 221 -12.53 -10.41 -10.18
CA GLY A 221 -12.80 -9.61 -9.00
C GLY A 221 -13.17 -10.45 -7.79
N PHE A 222 -13.66 -9.77 -6.75
CA PHE A 222 -14.12 -10.43 -5.53
C PHE A 222 -15.34 -9.75 -4.93
N GLN A 223 -16.01 -10.50 -4.07
CA GLN A 223 -17.06 -10.03 -3.15
C GLN A 223 -16.78 -10.58 -1.76
N ARG A 224 -16.94 -9.76 -0.71
CA ARG A 224 -16.71 -10.19 0.67
C ARG A 224 -17.70 -9.59 1.66
N PHE A 225 -17.83 -10.24 2.80
CA PHE A 225 -18.49 -9.70 3.99
C PHE A 225 -17.96 -10.42 5.24
N GLY A 226 -17.93 -9.72 6.37
CA GLY A 226 -17.50 -10.29 7.64
C GLY A 226 -17.04 -9.24 8.64
N GLU A 227 -16.25 -9.69 9.60
CA GLU A 227 -15.76 -8.85 10.70
C GLU A 227 -14.38 -8.25 10.40
N GLY A 228 -13.66 -8.78 9.39
CA GLY A 228 -12.29 -8.39 9.09
C GLY A 228 -11.25 -9.14 9.94
N GLY A 229 -10.13 -8.49 10.27
CA GLY A 229 -9.01 -9.12 10.98
C GLY A 229 -9.19 -9.27 12.48
N ARG A 230 -10.28 -8.72 13.09
CA ARG A 230 -10.61 -8.80 14.51
C ARG A 230 -12.09 -9.08 14.70
N ASP A 231 -12.45 -9.61 15.86
CA ASP A 231 -13.84 -9.80 16.28
C ASP A 231 -14.46 -8.43 16.58
N THR A 232 -15.23 -7.90 15.64
CA THR A 232 -15.86 -6.58 15.76
C THR A 232 -17.30 -6.64 16.26
N GLY A 233 -17.92 -7.84 16.27
CA GLY A 233 -19.31 -8.06 16.67
C GLY A 233 -20.35 -7.67 15.60
N PHE A 234 -19.92 -7.18 14.43
CA PHE A 234 -20.77 -6.86 13.29
C PHE A 234 -20.01 -7.05 11.97
N ASN A 235 -20.69 -6.99 10.83
CA ASN A 235 -20.04 -7.07 9.51
C ASN A 235 -19.34 -5.74 9.20
N ALA A 236 -18.09 -5.60 9.69
CA ALA A 236 -17.25 -4.41 9.53
C ALA A 236 -16.52 -4.39 8.19
N GLU A 237 -16.39 -5.54 7.50
CA GLU A 237 -15.99 -5.59 6.11
C GLU A 237 -17.13 -6.04 5.21
N LYS A 238 -17.30 -5.36 4.09
CA LYS A 238 -18.29 -5.72 3.05
C LYS A 238 -18.02 -4.93 1.79
N GLY A 239 -18.19 -5.57 0.65
CA GLY A 239 -18.01 -4.92 -0.63
C GLY A 239 -17.25 -5.80 -1.61
N GLY A 240 -16.71 -5.19 -2.66
CA GLY A 240 -16.01 -5.94 -3.68
C GLY A 240 -15.39 -5.09 -4.76
N GLN A 241 -14.75 -5.78 -5.70
CA GLN A 241 -14.06 -5.20 -6.85
C GLN A 241 -14.37 -6.00 -8.11
N LEU A 242 -14.49 -5.30 -9.21
CA LEU A 242 -14.47 -5.85 -10.56
C LEU A 242 -13.34 -5.20 -11.35
N ARG A 243 -12.57 -5.99 -12.08
CA ARG A 243 -11.57 -5.55 -13.05
C ARG A 243 -11.81 -6.25 -14.38
N ALA A 244 -11.60 -5.53 -15.47
CA ALA A 244 -11.67 -6.12 -16.80
C ALA A 244 -10.69 -5.41 -17.73
N ASN A 245 -10.18 -6.13 -18.71
CA ASN A 245 -9.43 -5.55 -19.82
C ASN A 245 -9.66 -6.34 -21.10
N ILE A 246 -9.44 -5.67 -22.21
CA ILE A 246 -9.43 -6.25 -23.56
C ILE A 246 -8.23 -5.71 -24.32
N THR A 247 -7.49 -6.61 -24.95
CA THR A 247 -6.30 -6.28 -25.73
C THR A 247 -6.52 -6.68 -27.18
N GLN A 248 -6.35 -5.72 -28.09
CA GLN A 248 -6.34 -5.94 -29.53
C GLN A 248 -4.91 -5.87 -30.05
N GLN A 249 -4.41 -6.97 -30.57
CA GLN A 249 -3.13 -7.03 -31.29
C GLN A 249 -3.30 -6.45 -32.69
N LEU A 250 -2.35 -5.61 -33.08
CA LEU A 250 -2.24 -4.98 -34.40
C LEU A 250 -0.93 -5.39 -35.04
N ASP A 251 -0.75 -5.14 -36.33
CA ASP A 251 0.47 -5.56 -37.06
C ASP A 251 1.74 -4.86 -36.53
N SER A 252 1.61 -3.62 -36.05
CA SER A 252 2.73 -2.83 -35.49
C SER A 252 2.75 -2.76 -33.96
N GLY A 253 1.82 -3.42 -33.27
CA GLY A 253 1.72 -3.30 -31.78
C GLY A 253 0.39 -3.75 -31.23
N TYR A 254 -0.06 -3.11 -30.15
CA TYR A 254 -1.35 -3.41 -29.53
C TYR A 254 -2.00 -2.17 -28.89
N VAL A 255 -3.31 -2.28 -28.70
CA VAL A 255 -4.09 -1.37 -27.83
C VAL A 255 -4.81 -2.21 -26.81
N ARG A 256 -4.81 -1.76 -25.54
CA ARG A 256 -5.54 -2.36 -24.43
C ARG A 256 -6.45 -1.32 -23.78
N LEU A 257 -7.70 -1.69 -23.52
CA LEU A 257 -8.63 -0.93 -22.69
C LEU A 257 -8.84 -1.66 -21.38
N SER A 258 -8.98 -0.91 -20.29
CA SER A 258 -9.19 -1.46 -18.94
C SER A 258 -10.29 -0.73 -18.19
N LEU A 259 -10.95 -1.47 -17.29
CA LEU A 259 -11.99 -1.00 -16.39
C LEU A 259 -11.71 -1.52 -14.98
N LYS A 260 -11.96 -0.69 -13.96
CA LYS A 260 -12.00 -1.06 -12.55
C LYS A 260 -13.22 -0.45 -11.91
N ALA A 261 -13.90 -1.22 -11.06
CA ALA A 261 -14.96 -0.75 -10.17
C ALA A 261 -14.74 -1.36 -8.78
N LEU A 262 -14.55 -0.51 -7.77
CA LEU A 262 -14.35 -0.87 -6.37
C LEU A 262 -15.39 -0.13 -5.53
N ASP A 263 -16.15 -0.83 -4.69
CA ASP A 263 -16.96 -0.27 -3.59
C ASP A 263 -16.78 -1.21 -2.40
N ASP A 264 -15.99 -0.80 -1.44
CA ASP A 264 -15.54 -1.69 -0.37
C ASP A 264 -15.44 -0.95 0.97
N ILE A 265 -15.81 -1.63 2.03
CA ILE A 265 -15.77 -1.16 3.42
C ILE A 265 -14.88 -2.12 4.21
N THR A 266 -13.96 -1.57 4.99
CA THR A 266 -13.09 -2.31 5.90
C THR A 266 -13.05 -1.65 7.27
N PRO A 267 -12.82 -2.41 8.36
CA PRO A 267 -12.63 -1.81 9.67
C PRO A 267 -11.29 -1.06 9.74
N THR A 268 -11.24 -0.02 10.57
CA THR A 268 -10.01 0.69 10.90
C THR A 268 -9.49 0.24 12.26
N PHE A 269 -8.28 -0.36 12.30
CA PHE A 269 -7.66 -0.81 13.55
C PHE A 269 -6.60 0.18 14.03
N LEU A 270 -7.04 1.28 14.62
CA LEU A 270 -6.17 2.32 15.18
C LEU A 270 -5.50 1.86 16.48
N PRO A 271 -4.54 2.63 17.05
CA PRO A 271 -3.97 2.36 18.35
C PRO A 271 -5.03 2.15 19.43
N VAL A 272 -4.71 1.38 20.42
CA VAL A 272 -5.57 1.14 21.60
C VAL A 272 -4.86 1.59 22.87
N PRO A 273 -5.59 1.92 23.95
CA PRO A 273 -4.99 2.35 25.20
C PRO A 273 -3.99 1.34 25.76
N VAL A 274 -2.82 1.83 26.15
CA VAL A 274 -1.76 1.11 26.85
C VAL A 274 -1.18 2.00 27.94
N THR A 275 -0.29 1.45 28.79
CA THR A 275 0.54 2.23 29.71
C THR A 275 2.01 2.02 29.37
N VAL A 276 2.84 3.02 29.68
CA VAL A 276 4.30 2.89 29.58
C VAL A 276 4.90 3.11 30.95
N SER A 277 5.71 2.17 31.41
CA SER A 277 6.49 2.30 32.63
C SER A 277 7.93 1.83 32.38
N ASN A 278 8.90 2.61 32.83
CA ASN A 278 10.33 2.34 32.60
C ASN A 278 10.66 2.09 31.13
N GLY A 279 10.00 2.81 30.21
CA GLY A 279 10.19 2.66 28.76
C GLY A 279 9.61 1.39 28.15
N GLN A 280 8.85 0.59 28.90
CA GLN A 280 8.20 -0.64 28.42
C GLN A 280 6.71 -0.43 28.27
N ILE A 281 6.15 -0.96 27.18
CA ILE A 281 4.71 -0.91 26.87
C ILE A 281 4.01 -2.04 27.62
N ASN A 282 3.00 -1.70 28.43
CA ASN A 282 2.21 -2.64 29.20
C ASN A 282 0.75 -2.59 28.74
N LYS A 283 0.13 -3.76 28.65
CA LYS A 283 -1.31 -3.87 28.37
C LYS A 283 -2.13 -3.39 29.58
N ILE A 284 -3.23 -2.73 29.31
CA ILE A 284 -4.26 -2.46 30.31
C ILE A 284 -5.11 -3.72 30.49
N SER A 285 -5.49 -4.02 31.74
CA SER A 285 -6.34 -5.17 32.06
C SER A 285 -7.64 -5.13 31.23
N GLY A 286 -7.99 -6.24 30.58
CA GLY A 286 -9.16 -6.33 29.70
C GLY A 286 -8.97 -5.76 28.28
N VAL A 287 -7.83 -5.11 27.98
CA VAL A 287 -7.54 -4.57 26.64
C VAL A 287 -6.35 -5.32 26.01
N ASP A 288 -6.61 -6.16 25.03
CA ASP A 288 -5.55 -6.82 24.26
C ASP A 288 -5.34 -6.07 22.94
N PRO A 289 -4.17 -5.45 22.69
CA PRO A 289 -3.90 -4.67 21.47
C PRO A 289 -4.03 -5.46 20.16
N ARG A 290 -4.02 -6.81 20.20
CA ARG A 290 -4.18 -7.68 19.04
C ARG A 290 -5.64 -7.83 18.60
N THR A 291 -6.59 -7.67 19.54
CA THR A 291 -8.02 -7.99 19.32
C THR A 291 -8.95 -6.85 19.68
N ALA A 292 -8.52 -5.88 20.49
CA ALA A 292 -9.35 -4.77 20.90
C ALA A 292 -9.80 -3.91 19.71
N PHE A 293 -11.11 -3.56 19.74
CA PHE A 293 -11.75 -2.73 18.73
C PHE A 293 -12.84 -1.89 19.39
N PHE A 294 -12.77 -0.56 19.23
CA PHE A 294 -13.62 0.37 19.97
C PHE A 294 -14.76 1.00 19.17
N ILE A 295 -14.80 0.81 17.85
CA ILE A 295 -16.03 1.04 17.08
C ILE A 295 -16.88 -0.21 17.23
N THR A 296 -17.64 -0.29 18.31
CA THR A 296 -18.40 -1.48 18.70
C THR A 296 -19.83 -1.44 18.11
N PRO A 297 -20.62 -2.52 18.22
CA PRO A 297 -22.02 -2.53 17.79
C PRO A 297 -22.89 -1.42 18.38
N SER A 298 -22.51 -0.86 19.54
CA SER A 298 -23.23 0.24 20.19
C SER A 298 -22.91 1.63 19.62
N LEU A 299 -21.73 1.83 19.00
CA LEU A 299 -21.34 3.09 18.37
C LEU A 299 -21.71 3.08 16.88
N THR A 300 -22.99 3.33 16.58
CA THR A 300 -23.52 3.24 15.21
C THR A 300 -23.62 4.57 14.48
N ARG A 301 -23.63 5.70 15.20
CA ARG A 301 -23.91 7.01 14.62
C ARG A 301 -22.87 8.03 15.06
N ASP A 302 -22.53 8.89 14.13
CA ASP A 302 -21.73 10.10 14.36
C ASP A 302 -22.26 11.25 13.51
N VAL A 303 -21.71 12.43 13.66
CA VAL A 303 -22.13 13.65 12.95
C VAL A 303 -20.93 14.25 12.23
N THR A 304 -21.15 14.78 11.05
CA THR A 304 -20.17 15.54 10.28
C THR A 304 -20.78 16.86 9.80
N LEU A 305 -19.92 17.79 9.42
CA LEU A 305 -20.30 19.03 8.75
C LEU A 305 -20.12 18.84 7.23
N GLY A 306 -21.16 19.06 6.46
CA GLY A 306 -21.09 19.05 4.99
C GLY A 306 -20.39 20.29 4.43
N LYS A 307 -19.99 20.22 3.17
CA LYS A 307 -19.39 21.38 2.47
C LYS A 307 -20.32 22.61 2.42
N ASP A 308 -21.62 22.39 2.43
CA ASP A 308 -22.67 23.44 2.48
C ASP A 308 -22.85 24.05 3.88
N GLY A 309 -22.14 23.57 4.90
CA GLY A 309 -22.25 24.00 6.29
C GLY A 309 -23.39 23.33 7.06
N GLY A 310 -24.15 22.45 6.44
CA GLY A 310 -25.19 21.64 7.10
C GLY A 310 -24.63 20.44 7.85
N PHE A 311 -25.25 20.06 8.99
CA PHE A 311 -24.90 18.84 9.70
C PHE A 311 -25.52 17.62 9.03
N ALA A 312 -24.76 16.55 8.90
CA ALA A 312 -25.20 15.27 8.41
C ALA A 312 -24.85 14.15 9.40
N THR A 313 -25.78 13.19 9.56
CA THR A 313 -25.49 11.97 10.32
C THR A 313 -24.71 10.99 9.45
N THR A 314 -23.66 10.41 10.03
CA THR A 314 -22.85 9.37 9.41
C THR A 314 -22.96 8.05 10.16
N ASN A 315 -22.65 6.95 9.49
CA ASN A 315 -22.61 5.63 10.12
C ASN A 315 -21.17 5.38 10.63
N ALA A 316 -20.99 5.25 11.94
CA ALA A 316 -19.67 4.96 12.52
C ALA A 316 -19.11 3.59 12.07
N HIS A 317 -19.96 2.66 11.65
CA HIS A 317 -19.57 1.36 11.10
C HIS A 317 -19.06 1.41 9.65
N ASP A 318 -19.07 2.57 8.99
CA ASP A 318 -18.47 2.71 7.66
C ASP A 318 -16.95 2.49 7.67
N GLY A 319 -16.29 2.64 8.82
CA GLY A 319 -14.84 2.38 8.94
C GLY A 319 -14.05 3.09 7.84
N LEU A 320 -13.30 2.33 7.05
CA LEU A 320 -12.68 2.79 5.82
C LEU A 320 -13.55 2.36 4.64
N ARG A 321 -14.38 3.27 4.16
CA ARG A 321 -15.20 3.08 2.97
C ARG A 321 -14.54 3.75 1.79
N VAL A 322 -14.34 3.01 0.69
CA VAL A 322 -13.75 3.53 -0.54
C VAL A 322 -14.57 3.16 -1.76
N LYS A 323 -14.64 4.10 -2.69
CA LYS A 323 -15.22 3.91 -4.02
C LYS A 323 -14.19 4.35 -5.05
N SER A 324 -13.97 3.53 -6.06
CA SER A 324 -13.11 3.86 -7.18
C SER A 324 -13.69 3.30 -8.47
N THR A 325 -13.87 4.14 -9.46
CA THR A 325 -14.18 3.71 -10.83
C THR A 325 -13.10 4.27 -11.74
N ALA A 326 -12.40 3.38 -12.46
CA ALA A 326 -11.34 3.79 -13.35
C ALA A 326 -11.53 3.20 -14.75
N ILE A 327 -11.21 4.00 -15.75
CA ILE A 327 -11.05 3.58 -17.14
C ILE A 327 -9.62 3.87 -17.58
N GLY A 328 -9.01 2.94 -18.29
CA GLY A 328 -7.64 3.06 -18.77
C GLY A 328 -7.50 2.66 -20.22
N ALA A 329 -6.45 3.18 -20.85
CA ALA A 329 -6.01 2.79 -22.17
C ALA A 329 -4.49 2.65 -22.15
N GLU A 330 -3.98 1.61 -22.81
CA GLU A 330 -2.56 1.38 -23.04
C GLU A 330 -2.35 1.07 -24.51
N ALA A 331 -1.29 1.63 -25.10
CA ALA A 331 -0.89 1.38 -26.49
C ALA A 331 0.62 1.23 -26.56
N SER A 332 1.07 0.30 -27.42
CA SER A 332 2.49 0.15 -27.75
C SER A 332 2.61 -0.13 -29.25
N PHE A 333 3.40 0.69 -29.94
CA PHE A 333 3.57 0.62 -31.40
C PHE A 333 5.02 0.65 -31.79
N LYS A 334 5.40 -0.23 -32.70
CA LYS A 334 6.64 -0.13 -33.46
C LYS A 334 6.42 0.83 -34.64
N LEU A 335 7.17 1.90 -34.65
CA LEU A 335 7.12 2.93 -35.68
C LEU A 335 8.24 2.71 -36.72
N ALA A 336 8.26 3.53 -37.79
CA ALA A 336 9.33 3.53 -38.75
C ALA A 336 10.71 3.73 -38.10
N ASP A 337 11.78 3.30 -38.79
CA ASP A 337 13.17 3.46 -38.36
C ASP A 337 13.52 2.91 -36.96
N GLY A 338 12.77 1.91 -36.50
CA GLY A 338 13.01 1.23 -35.22
C GLY A 338 12.65 2.04 -33.97
N TRP A 339 11.84 3.08 -34.08
CA TRP A 339 11.22 3.76 -32.94
C TRP A 339 10.11 2.89 -32.36
N THR A 340 9.89 3.02 -31.06
CA THR A 340 8.74 2.46 -30.34
C THR A 340 8.04 3.60 -29.61
N LEU A 341 6.72 3.66 -29.71
CA LEU A 341 5.85 4.56 -28.96
C LEU A 341 5.07 3.71 -27.95
N ASP A 342 5.14 4.07 -26.68
CA ASP A 342 4.30 3.52 -25.61
C ASP A 342 3.49 4.67 -24.99
N ASP A 343 2.21 4.42 -24.76
CA ASP A 343 1.33 5.36 -24.08
C ASP A 343 0.44 4.64 -23.07
N LYS A 344 0.28 5.24 -21.89
CA LYS A 344 -0.61 4.76 -20.83
C LYS A 344 -1.45 5.91 -20.33
N PHE A 345 -2.74 5.70 -20.26
CA PHE A 345 -3.73 6.66 -19.80
C PHE A 345 -4.65 6.02 -18.77
N ARG A 346 -5.00 6.76 -17.70
CA ARG A 346 -6.06 6.37 -16.77
C ARG A 346 -6.76 7.59 -16.19
N LYS A 347 -8.11 7.56 -16.24
CA LYS A 347 -9.00 8.43 -15.48
C LYS A 347 -9.63 7.61 -14.37
N SER A 348 -9.51 8.08 -13.12
CA SER A 348 -10.14 7.47 -11.96
C SER A 348 -11.04 8.48 -11.24
N MET A 349 -12.18 8.02 -10.81
CA MET A 349 -13.11 8.72 -9.91
C MET A 349 -13.02 8.04 -8.56
N ASN A 350 -12.50 8.73 -7.56
CA ASN A 350 -12.19 8.20 -6.24
C ASN A 350 -12.85 9.03 -5.15
N SER A 351 -13.49 8.38 -4.20
CA SER A 351 -14.08 9.00 -3.02
C SER A 351 -14.19 8.01 -1.89
N GLY A 352 -14.55 8.48 -0.70
CA GLY A 352 -14.70 7.58 0.44
C GLY A 352 -14.98 8.28 1.76
N ARG A 353 -14.72 7.54 2.83
CA ARG A 353 -14.79 8.02 4.21
C ARG A 353 -13.84 7.21 5.07
N PHE A 354 -13.10 7.89 5.91
CA PHE A 354 -12.30 7.29 6.96
C PHE A 354 -12.96 7.56 8.31
N ILE A 355 -13.39 6.50 9.01
CA ILE A 355 -13.85 6.55 10.39
C ILE A 355 -12.97 5.64 11.22
N GLY A 356 -12.27 6.21 12.18
CA GLY A 356 -11.42 5.48 13.10
C GLY A 356 -11.47 6.10 14.49
N LEU A 357 -11.53 5.28 15.53
CA LEU A 357 -11.48 5.74 16.90
C LEU A 357 -10.06 5.70 17.43
N PHE A 358 -9.54 6.84 17.82
CA PHE A 358 -8.20 7.03 18.34
C PHE A 358 -8.28 7.43 19.83
N PRO A 359 -7.58 6.74 20.75
CA PRO A 359 -7.51 7.16 22.16
C PRO A 359 -6.82 8.52 22.28
N SER A 360 -7.43 9.47 22.97
CA SER A 360 -6.78 10.71 23.36
C SER A 360 -6.14 10.63 24.75
N ASP A 361 -6.46 9.58 25.49
CA ASP A 361 -5.86 9.22 26.78
C ASP A 361 -5.98 7.69 27.00
N ASN A 362 -5.42 7.20 28.08
CA ASN A 362 -5.51 5.79 28.48
C ASN A 362 -6.37 5.57 29.72
N GLY A 363 -7.23 6.53 30.06
CA GLY A 363 -8.02 6.54 31.26
C GLY A 363 -7.26 6.92 32.53
N ASN A 364 -5.96 7.16 32.45
CA ASN A 364 -5.07 7.46 33.57
C ASN A 364 -4.78 8.95 33.60
N ASN A 365 -5.70 9.77 34.16
CA ASN A 365 -5.54 11.22 34.25
C ASN A 365 -4.59 11.66 35.39
N GLY A 366 -3.61 10.81 35.74
CA GLY A 366 -2.53 11.15 36.68
C GLY A 366 -2.93 11.22 38.17
N THR A 367 -4.20 11.02 38.51
CA THR A 367 -4.71 11.17 39.88
C THR A 367 -5.53 9.98 40.41
N ALA A 368 -5.75 8.94 39.59
CA ALA A 368 -6.60 7.82 39.98
C ALA A 368 -5.87 6.78 40.83
N THR A 369 -6.33 6.56 42.04
CA THR A 369 -5.92 5.47 42.95
C THR A 369 -6.54 4.12 42.58
N ALA A 370 -7.51 4.09 41.65
CA ALA A 370 -8.16 2.89 41.11
C ALA A 370 -7.82 2.68 39.63
N ALA A 371 -7.84 1.43 39.16
CA ALA A 371 -7.67 1.12 37.74
C ALA A 371 -8.74 1.86 36.92
N PRO A 372 -8.36 2.52 35.80
CA PRO A 372 -9.31 3.25 34.97
C PRO A 372 -10.34 2.30 34.37
N THR A 373 -11.61 2.71 34.35
CA THR A 373 -12.72 1.94 33.76
C THR A 373 -13.17 2.51 32.43
N THR A 374 -12.77 3.73 32.12
CA THR A 374 -13.10 4.45 30.86
C THR A 374 -11.90 5.19 30.32
N PHE A 375 -11.93 5.52 29.06
CA PHE A 375 -10.97 6.40 28.37
C PHE A 375 -11.71 7.33 27.41
N THR A 376 -11.05 8.41 27.01
CA THR A 376 -11.56 9.32 25.99
C THR A 376 -11.01 8.94 24.62
N GLY A 377 -11.89 8.74 23.66
CA GLY A 377 -11.54 8.51 22.27
C GLY A 377 -11.99 9.66 21.37
N VAL A 378 -11.21 9.92 20.33
CA VAL A 378 -11.56 10.82 19.23
C VAL A 378 -11.97 9.97 18.04
N LEU A 379 -13.18 10.19 17.55
CA LEU A 379 -13.63 9.56 16.32
C LEU A 379 -13.23 10.43 15.13
N PHE A 380 -12.26 9.96 14.35
CA PHE A 380 -11.80 10.62 13.14
C PHE A 380 -12.84 10.42 12.04
N ASN A 381 -13.81 11.33 11.95
CA ASN A 381 -14.80 11.33 10.88
C ASN A 381 -14.29 12.21 9.75
N THR A 382 -13.64 11.58 8.78
CA THR A 382 -13.03 12.24 7.63
C THR A 382 -13.73 11.82 6.36
N SER A 383 -14.32 12.75 5.64
CA SER A 383 -14.88 12.52 4.31
C SER A 383 -13.79 12.71 3.26
N LEU A 384 -13.59 11.69 2.42
CA LEU A 384 -12.76 11.77 1.22
C LEU A 384 -13.67 12.19 0.07
N ASP A 385 -13.88 13.50 -0.08
CA ASP A 385 -14.95 14.04 -0.91
C ASP A 385 -14.65 13.90 -2.40
N ASN A 386 -13.39 14.14 -2.79
CA ASN A 386 -12.95 14.04 -4.18
C ASN A 386 -11.44 13.76 -4.25
N PHE A 387 -11.08 12.57 -4.73
CA PHE A 387 -9.71 12.14 -5.03
C PHE A 387 -9.56 11.72 -6.49
N ASP A 388 -10.41 12.27 -7.35
CA ASP A 388 -10.38 12.02 -8.79
C ASP A 388 -9.04 12.39 -9.38
N ASN A 389 -8.58 11.55 -10.30
CA ASN A 389 -7.34 11.81 -11.00
C ASN A 389 -7.40 11.43 -12.48
N LEU A 390 -6.49 12.02 -13.24
CA LEU A 390 -6.22 11.69 -14.63
C LEU A 390 -4.71 11.65 -14.79
N PHE A 391 -4.18 10.51 -15.21
CA PHE A 391 -2.76 10.31 -15.44
C PHE A 391 -2.52 9.82 -16.87
N ASN A 392 -1.44 10.32 -17.46
CA ASN A 392 -0.94 9.85 -18.74
C ASN A 392 0.59 9.82 -18.72
N GLU A 393 1.17 8.76 -19.27
CA GLU A 393 2.59 8.65 -19.55
C GLU A 393 2.80 8.22 -20.99
N ILE A 394 3.40 9.10 -21.76
CA ILE A 394 3.82 8.82 -23.14
C ILE A 394 5.34 8.76 -23.19
N LYS A 395 5.89 7.77 -23.90
CA LYS A 395 7.32 7.65 -24.13
C LYS A 395 7.63 7.13 -25.53
N VAL A 396 8.74 7.59 -26.06
CA VAL A 396 9.33 7.13 -27.31
C VAL A 396 10.72 6.58 -27.05
N SER A 397 11.05 5.46 -27.67
CA SER A 397 12.34 4.79 -27.50
C SER A 397 12.92 4.40 -28.83
N LYS A 398 14.24 4.38 -28.95
CA LYS A 398 14.96 3.88 -30.11
C LYS A 398 16.17 3.07 -29.71
N ALA A 399 16.28 1.87 -30.25
CA ALA A 399 17.50 1.07 -30.14
C ALA A 399 18.47 1.44 -31.26
N LEU A 400 19.73 1.60 -30.91
CA LEU A 400 20.83 2.03 -31.79
C LEU A 400 22.01 1.09 -31.59
N SER A 401 22.74 0.80 -32.65
CA SER A 401 24.08 0.19 -32.56
C SER A 401 25.12 1.26 -32.36
N LEU A 402 25.87 1.19 -31.27
CA LEU A 402 26.87 2.18 -30.91
C LEU A 402 28.15 1.50 -30.39
N GLY A 403 29.29 1.72 -31.03
CA GLY A 403 30.58 1.22 -30.57
C GLY A 403 30.66 -0.30 -30.34
N GLY A 404 29.95 -1.10 -31.15
CA GLY A 404 29.88 -2.55 -31.01
C GLY A 404 28.87 -3.05 -29.98
N GLY A 405 28.20 -2.15 -29.24
CA GLY A 405 27.14 -2.44 -28.27
C GLY A 405 25.75 -1.99 -28.77
N LYS A 406 24.73 -2.26 -27.97
CA LYS A 406 23.35 -1.84 -28.18
C LYS A 406 23.00 -0.72 -27.22
N ALA A 407 22.71 0.46 -27.75
CA ALA A 407 22.20 1.59 -26.98
C ALA A 407 20.67 1.68 -27.13
N THR A 408 19.97 2.11 -26.09
CA THR A 408 18.56 2.52 -26.18
C THR A 408 18.43 3.90 -25.58
N VAL A 409 17.85 4.82 -26.35
CA VAL A 409 17.48 6.17 -25.90
C VAL A 409 15.97 6.21 -25.72
N THR A 410 15.53 6.72 -24.58
CA THR A 410 14.09 6.91 -24.28
C THR A 410 13.85 8.35 -23.87
N GLY A 411 12.85 8.98 -24.43
CA GLY A 411 12.30 10.25 -23.98
C GLY A 411 10.83 10.08 -23.62
N GLY A 412 10.38 10.71 -22.57
CA GLY A 412 8.99 10.58 -22.15
C GLY A 412 8.47 11.80 -21.39
N LEU A 413 7.16 11.80 -21.23
CA LEU A 413 6.42 12.83 -20.51
C LEU A 413 5.34 12.17 -19.67
N PHE A 414 5.36 12.40 -18.36
CA PHE A 414 4.25 12.10 -17.48
C PHE A 414 3.45 13.39 -17.24
N THR A 415 2.13 13.29 -17.33
CA THR A 415 1.20 14.35 -16.97
C THR A 415 0.17 13.82 -15.98
N GLY A 416 -0.16 14.63 -14.98
CA GLY A 416 -1.12 14.24 -13.96
C GLY A 416 -1.96 15.42 -13.49
N VAL A 417 -3.24 15.13 -13.24
CA VAL A 417 -4.15 16.02 -12.49
C VAL A 417 -4.78 15.18 -11.41
N GLN A 418 -4.76 15.66 -10.16
CA GLN A 418 -5.42 15.02 -9.03
C GLN A 418 -6.09 16.07 -8.16
N ASN A 419 -7.34 15.79 -7.78
CA ASN A 419 -8.03 16.53 -6.74
C ASN A 419 -7.71 15.91 -5.37
N VAL A 420 -7.62 16.76 -4.35
CA VAL A 420 -7.54 16.38 -2.93
C VAL A 420 -8.55 17.26 -2.21
N ALA A 421 -9.76 16.74 -2.03
CA ALA A 421 -10.82 17.39 -1.30
C ALA A 421 -11.25 16.51 -0.13
N GLU A 422 -11.13 17.06 1.07
CA GLU A 422 -11.46 16.38 2.33
C GLU A 422 -12.23 17.30 3.27
N THR A 423 -13.01 16.67 4.14
CA THR A 423 -13.70 17.34 5.24
C THR A 423 -13.50 16.56 6.53
N TRP A 424 -12.97 17.23 7.54
CA TRP A 424 -12.80 16.69 8.89
C TRP A 424 -13.85 17.24 9.82
N PHE A 425 -14.43 16.35 10.63
CA PHE A 425 -15.30 16.71 11.75
C PHE A 425 -15.14 15.65 12.83
N TRP A 426 -14.23 15.87 13.77
CA TRP A 426 -13.83 14.88 14.76
C TRP A 426 -14.56 15.08 16.08
N ASN A 427 -15.27 14.06 16.52
CA ASN A 427 -16.03 14.07 17.76
C ASN A 427 -15.33 13.28 18.87
N ARG A 428 -15.58 13.61 20.12
CA ARG A 428 -15.02 12.94 21.30
C ARG A 428 -16.08 12.11 21.99
N TYR A 429 -15.67 10.92 22.43
CA TYR A 429 -16.51 9.97 23.14
C TYR A 429 -15.77 9.44 24.37
N ASN A 430 -16.49 9.22 25.49
CA ASN A 430 -16.01 8.37 26.56
C ASN A 430 -16.44 6.93 26.27
N LEU A 431 -15.53 6.00 26.40
CA LEU A 431 -15.77 4.59 26.18
C LEU A 431 -15.32 3.77 27.39
N GLN A 432 -15.99 2.66 27.61
CA GLN A 432 -15.53 1.67 28.56
C GLN A 432 -14.16 1.12 28.14
N LEU A 433 -13.28 0.95 29.11
CA LEU A 433 -11.94 0.42 28.89
C LEU A 433 -11.97 -1.11 28.90
N THR A 434 -12.71 -1.69 27.93
CA THR A 434 -12.82 -3.13 27.71
C THR A 434 -12.46 -3.42 26.26
N GLY A 435 -11.72 -4.50 25.99
CA GLY A 435 -11.20 -4.77 24.66
C GLY A 435 -12.23 -5.17 23.61
N THR A 436 -13.43 -5.58 24.04
CA THR A 436 -14.53 -6.00 23.16
C THR A 436 -15.84 -5.47 23.70
N ASN A 437 -16.76 -5.13 22.77
CA ASN A 437 -18.11 -4.62 23.11
C ASN A 437 -18.11 -3.41 24.07
N ALA A 438 -17.07 -2.58 24.05
CA ALA A 438 -17.01 -1.34 24.81
C ALA A 438 -18.23 -0.47 24.51
N GLN A 439 -18.90 0.03 25.54
CA GLN A 439 -20.02 0.95 25.37
C GLN A 439 -19.55 2.39 25.44
N VAL A 440 -20.21 3.26 24.69
CA VAL A 440 -20.11 4.70 24.87
C VAL A 440 -20.84 5.07 26.15
N VAL A 441 -20.17 5.86 27.00
CA VAL A 441 -20.69 6.21 28.33
C VAL A 441 -20.58 7.72 28.62
N THR A 442 -21.41 8.23 29.50
CA THR A 442 -21.27 9.56 30.03
C THR A 442 -20.06 9.64 30.97
N ALA A 443 -19.67 10.83 31.42
CA ALA A 443 -18.65 11.01 32.47
C ALA A 443 -18.97 10.26 33.79
N ALA A 444 -20.26 10.02 34.07
CA ALA A 444 -20.73 9.23 35.20
C ALA A 444 -20.79 7.71 34.89
N GLY A 445 -20.29 7.25 33.75
CA GLY A 445 -20.26 5.83 33.38
C GLY A 445 -21.58 5.24 32.90
N GLN A 446 -22.63 6.05 32.68
CA GLN A 446 -23.93 5.57 32.20
C GLN A 446 -23.91 5.44 30.68
N PRO A 447 -24.50 4.38 30.11
CA PRO A 447 -24.58 4.20 28.64
C PRO A 447 -25.19 5.42 27.95
N THR A 448 -24.61 5.83 26.82
CA THR A 448 -25.09 6.92 25.98
C THR A 448 -24.68 6.69 24.52
N SER A 449 -25.31 7.41 23.59
CA SER A 449 -24.88 7.48 22.18
C SER A 449 -24.35 8.88 21.83
N ALA A 450 -24.37 9.82 22.75
CA ALA A 450 -23.95 11.19 22.51
C ALA A 450 -22.43 11.37 22.69
N PRO A 451 -21.78 12.19 21.85
CA PRO A 451 -20.40 12.61 22.10
C PRO A 451 -20.32 13.49 23.33
N ILE A 452 -19.17 13.47 24.02
CA ILE A 452 -18.86 14.39 25.13
C ILE A 452 -18.29 15.73 24.67
N GLY A 453 -17.94 15.82 23.40
CA GLY A 453 -17.48 17.03 22.70
C GLY A 453 -17.58 16.80 21.21
N ASP A 454 -18.00 17.82 20.51
CA ASP A 454 -18.09 17.78 19.04
C ASP A 454 -16.82 18.33 18.38
N GLY A 455 -16.80 18.29 17.05
CA GLY A 455 -15.65 18.73 16.25
C GLY A 455 -15.23 20.17 16.55
N PHE A 456 -16.16 21.06 16.87
CA PHE A 456 -15.85 22.47 17.16
C PHE A 456 -15.13 22.69 18.50
N THR A 457 -15.35 21.82 19.47
CA THR A 457 -14.74 21.88 20.80
C THR A 457 -13.53 20.97 20.95
N THR A 458 -13.33 20.04 20.02
CA THR A 458 -12.22 19.08 20.03
C THR A 458 -10.92 19.77 19.61
N PHE A 459 -9.83 19.56 20.37
CA PHE A 459 -8.50 20.13 20.08
C PHE A 459 -8.51 21.64 19.78
N GLY A 460 -9.28 22.43 20.53
CA GLY A 460 -9.34 23.88 20.33
C GLY A 460 -9.90 24.32 18.96
N GLY A 461 -10.71 23.48 18.31
CA GLY A 461 -11.32 23.79 17.02
C GLY A 461 -10.47 23.42 15.78
N CYS A 462 -9.26 22.86 15.97
CA CYS A 462 -8.40 22.51 14.83
C CYS A 462 -9.00 21.46 13.89
N CYS A 463 -9.94 20.66 14.36
CA CYS A 463 -10.38 19.43 13.73
C CYS A 463 -11.81 19.52 13.15
N VAL A 464 -12.24 20.73 12.85
CA VAL A 464 -13.28 21.07 11.87
C VAL A 464 -12.63 21.86 10.76
N ARG A 465 -12.25 21.16 9.69
CA ARG A 465 -11.62 21.81 8.54
C ARG A 465 -11.98 21.10 7.24
N SER A 466 -11.96 21.86 6.18
CA SER A 466 -12.11 21.35 4.81
C SER A 466 -11.07 21.97 3.92
N TRP A 467 -10.67 21.21 2.91
CA TRP A 467 -9.88 21.74 1.81
C TRP A 467 -10.36 21.14 0.50
N ASP A 468 -10.12 21.90 -0.56
CA ASP A 468 -10.40 21.52 -1.94
C ASP A 468 -9.27 22.06 -2.79
N VAL A 469 -8.32 21.18 -3.14
CA VAL A 469 -7.08 21.55 -3.82
C VAL A 469 -6.87 20.64 -5.00
N GLN A 470 -6.59 21.23 -6.16
CA GLN A 470 -6.17 20.52 -7.36
C GLN A 470 -4.65 20.60 -7.52
N TYR A 471 -4.05 19.47 -7.75
CA TYR A 471 -2.64 19.32 -8.08
C TYR A 471 -2.49 18.96 -9.55
N THR A 472 -1.57 19.65 -10.23
CA THR A 472 -1.15 19.33 -11.59
C THR A 472 0.32 18.97 -11.59
N GLN A 473 0.67 17.88 -12.26
CA GLN A 473 2.03 17.38 -12.40
C GLN A 473 2.43 17.33 -13.87
N LEU A 474 3.58 17.90 -14.19
CA LEU A 474 4.23 17.76 -15.49
C LEU A 474 5.64 17.25 -15.25
N ALA A 475 6.02 16.14 -15.89
CA ALA A 475 7.33 15.57 -15.64
C ALA A 475 7.95 14.97 -16.92
N PRO A 476 8.66 15.79 -17.73
CA PRO A 476 9.51 15.26 -18.79
C PRO A 476 10.68 14.44 -18.19
N PHE A 477 11.02 13.35 -18.87
CA PHE A 477 12.15 12.51 -18.50
C PHE A 477 12.90 11.98 -19.73
N ALA A 478 14.17 11.64 -19.52
CA ALA A 478 14.98 10.96 -20.48
C ALA A 478 15.75 9.82 -19.83
N ALA A 479 15.97 8.75 -20.55
CA ALA A 479 16.77 7.60 -20.11
C ALA A 479 17.65 7.10 -21.25
N PHE A 480 18.81 6.58 -20.87
CA PHE A 480 19.77 5.96 -21.76
C PHE A 480 20.20 4.62 -21.18
N THR A 481 20.22 3.57 -21.99
CA THR A 481 20.82 2.28 -21.62
C THR A 481 21.84 1.88 -22.67
N TYR A 482 22.90 1.18 -22.24
CA TYR A 482 23.92 0.68 -23.13
C TYR A 482 24.37 -0.71 -22.72
N GLU A 483 24.28 -1.66 -23.64
CA GLU A 483 24.68 -3.05 -23.46
C GLU A 483 25.90 -3.34 -24.35
N LEU A 484 27.02 -3.76 -23.71
CA LEU A 484 28.25 -4.16 -24.43
C LEU A 484 28.84 -5.41 -23.74
N GLY A 485 28.76 -6.55 -24.41
CA GLY A 485 29.17 -7.82 -23.79
C GLY A 485 28.45 -8.08 -22.48
N GLY A 486 29.20 -8.22 -21.37
CA GLY A 486 28.65 -8.40 -20.05
C GLY A 486 28.26 -7.08 -19.32
N LEU A 487 28.58 -5.92 -19.88
CA LEU A 487 28.34 -4.62 -19.26
C LEU A 487 26.98 -4.05 -19.68
N ASN A 488 26.18 -3.65 -18.71
CA ASN A 488 24.98 -2.86 -18.89
C ASN A 488 25.08 -1.56 -18.10
N LEU A 489 25.00 -0.44 -18.79
CA LEU A 489 24.96 0.90 -18.20
C LEU A 489 23.56 1.49 -18.36
N ASP A 490 23.10 2.23 -17.39
CA ASP A 490 21.87 3.01 -17.52
C ASP A 490 21.99 4.35 -16.77
N ALA A 491 21.40 5.37 -17.37
CA ALA A 491 21.29 6.70 -16.78
C ALA A 491 19.91 7.28 -17.11
N SER A 492 19.36 8.04 -16.17
CA SER A 492 18.08 8.71 -16.37
C SER A 492 18.02 10.04 -15.60
N VAL A 493 17.23 10.95 -16.13
CA VAL A 493 16.94 12.26 -15.55
C VAL A 493 15.44 12.55 -15.71
N ARG A 494 14.86 13.22 -14.72
CA ARG A 494 13.46 13.64 -14.71
C ARG A 494 13.33 15.02 -14.09
N GLN A 495 12.57 15.89 -14.69
CA GLN A 495 12.18 17.18 -14.15
C GLN A 495 10.72 17.12 -13.71
N ASP A 496 10.46 17.05 -12.41
CA ASP A 496 9.12 17.11 -11.87
C ASP A 496 8.72 18.57 -11.60
N ILE A 497 7.57 18.99 -12.14
CA ILE A 497 6.98 20.31 -11.97
C ILE A 497 5.58 20.12 -11.44
N GLN A 498 5.32 20.58 -10.20
CA GLN A 498 4.02 20.50 -9.56
C GLN A 498 3.44 21.89 -9.35
N LYS A 499 2.16 22.03 -9.61
CA LYS A 499 1.36 23.20 -9.23
C LYS A 499 0.20 22.74 -8.36
N ALA A 500 -0.15 23.54 -7.37
CA ALA A 500 -1.33 23.36 -6.55
C ALA A 500 -2.18 24.64 -6.57
N SER A 501 -3.50 24.48 -6.63
CA SER A 501 -4.45 25.59 -6.58
C SER A 501 -5.72 25.14 -5.86
N GLY A 502 -6.30 26.03 -5.06
CA GLY A 502 -7.50 25.72 -4.29
C GLY A 502 -7.57 26.53 -3.00
N TYR A 503 -8.19 25.95 -1.98
CA TYR A 503 -8.34 26.62 -0.68
C TYR A 503 -8.41 25.62 0.47
N THR A 504 -8.19 26.14 1.69
CA THR A 504 -8.51 25.49 2.96
C THR A 504 -9.43 26.41 3.77
N VAL A 505 -10.31 25.86 4.61
CA VAL A 505 -11.21 26.59 5.49
C VAL A 505 -11.37 25.83 6.80
N GLN A 506 -11.57 26.56 7.91
CA GLN A 506 -11.84 25.98 9.23
C GLN A 506 -13.27 26.28 9.67
N GLY A 507 -13.76 25.52 10.63
CA GLY A 507 -15.06 25.76 11.24
C GLY A 507 -15.02 26.83 12.30
N ASN A 508 -16.10 27.59 12.42
CA ASN A 508 -16.32 28.57 13.48
C ASN A 508 -17.09 27.93 14.65
N ALA A 509 -16.47 27.87 15.82
CA ALA A 509 -17.07 27.24 17.00
C ALA A 509 -18.34 27.96 17.52
N THR A 510 -18.46 29.26 17.27
CA THR A 510 -19.61 30.06 17.72
C THR A 510 -20.80 29.88 16.80
N THR A 511 -20.61 30.04 15.49
CA THR A 511 -21.69 29.92 14.50
C THR A 511 -21.98 28.47 14.12
N ARG A 512 -21.05 27.55 14.42
CA ARG A 512 -21.11 26.11 14.09
C ARG A 512 -21.26 25.84 12.60
N THR A 513 -20.61 26.68 11.80
CA THR A 513 -20.56 26.60 10.32
C THR A 513 -19.12 26.80 9.85
N TRP A 514 -18.90 26.77 8.56
CA TRP A 514 -17.61 27.17 7.97
C TRP A 514 -17.36 28.65 8.22
N ASP A 515 -16.12 28.99 8.57
CA ASP A 515 -15.67 30.37 8.80
C ASP A 515 -14.91 30.89 7.58
N SER A 516 -15.58 31.66 6.75
CA SER A 516 -14.97 32.27 5.57
C SER A 516 -13.76 33.18 5.90
N ALA A 517 -13.69 33.73 7.12
CA ALA A 517 -12.54 34.53 7.56
C ALA A 517 -11.27 33.68 7.77
N THR A 518 -11.41 32.37 7.94
CA THR A 518 -10.28 31.43 8.05
C THR A 518 -9.85 30.85 6.72
N GLN A 519 -10.56 31.18 5.64
CA GLN A 519 -10.22 30.65 4.32
C GLN A 519 -8.84 31.15 3.88
N LYS A 520 -7.99 30.19 3.49
CA LYS A 520 -6.66 30.45 2.94
C LYS A 520 -6.58 29.88 1.53
N ASN A 521 -6.13 30.68 0.60
CA ASN A 521 -5.89 30.21 -0.76
C ASN A 521 -4.62 29.36 -0.80
N VAL A 522 -4.66 28.31 -1.61
CA VAL A 522 -3.52 27.50 -1.98
C VAL A 522 -3.16 27.85 -3.41
N ASN A 523 -1.96 28.36 -3.63
CA ASN A 523 -1.44 28.67 -4.96
C ASN A 523 0.08 28.64 -4.92
N TYR A 524 0.68 27.54 -5.36
CA TYR A 524 2.12 27.45 -5.43
C TYR A 524 2.59 26.58 -6.60
N ARG A 525 3.85 26.75 -6.95
CA ARG A 525 4.59 25.90 -7.87
C ARG A 525 5.90 25.49 -7.24
N VAL A 526 6.22 24.20 -7.36
CA VAL A 526 7.51 23.62 -6.98
C VAL A 526 8.03 22.74 -8.10
N ASP A 527 9.34 22.62 -8.19
CA ASP A 527 9.98 21.75 -9.15
C ASP A 527 11.27 21.13 -8.59
N HIS A 528 11.66 20.00 -9.17
CA HIS A 528 12.89 19.31 -8.82
C HIS A 528 13.39 18.46 -9.99
N THR A 529 14.72 18.46 -10.17
CA THR A 529 15.39 17.56 -11.09
C THR A 529 15.94 16.37 -10.32
N SER A 530 15.44 15.17 -10.68
CA SER A 530 15.92 13.89 -10.15
C SER A 530 16.83 13.20 -11.15
N TYR A 531 17.81 12.42 -10.67
CA TYR A 531 18.68 11.64 -11.53
C TYR A 531 18.94 10.25 -10.98
N SER A 532 19.31 9.32 -11.86
CA SER A 532 19.74 7.97 -11.49
C SER A 532 20.76 7.47 -12.52
N VAL A 533 21.87 6.90 -12.02
CA VAL A 533 22.93 6.32 -12.86
C VAL A 533 23.30 4.96 -12.28
N GLY A 534 23.37 3.94 -13.11
CA GLY A 534 23.69 2.58 -12.71
C GLY A 534 24.55 1.84 -13.72
N ALA A 535 25.27 0.84 -13.20
CA ALA A 535 26.03 -0.11 -13.98
C ALA A 535 25.83 -1.52 -13.43
N ASN A 536 25.68 -2.50 -14.32
CA ASN A 536 25.68 -3.91 -14.01
C ASN A 536 26.69 -4.62 -14.90
N TYR A 537 27.51 -5.49 -14.32
CA TYR A 537 28.49 -6.28 -15.06
C TYR A 537 28.30 -7.77 -14.79
N ALA A 538 27.97 -8.52 -15.82
CA ALA A 538 27.89 -9.97 -15.76
C ALA A 538 29.31 -10.54 -15.83
N LEU A 539 29.81 -11.07 -14.71
CA LEU A 539 31.07 -11.78 -14.62
C LEU A 539 31.02 -13.10 -15.40
N ASN A 540 29.85 -13.74 -15.38
CA ASN A 540 29.48 -14.89 -16.18
C ASN A 540 27.94 -14.98 -16.27
N LYS A 541 27.39 -16.07 -16.84
CA LYS A 541 25.94 -16.26 -16.98
C LYS A 541 25.19 -16.35 -15.64
N ASP A 542 25.88 -16.68 -14.55
CA ASP A 542 25.30 -16.98 -13.23
C ASP A 542 25.66 -15.96 -12.14
N LEU A 543 26.59 -15.03 -12.42
CA LEU A 543 27.06 -14.03 -11.48
C LEU A 543 27.15 -12.66 -12.13
N SER A 544 26.46 -11.69 -11.56
CA SER A 544 26.61 -10.27 -11.91
C SER A 544 26.80 -9.40 -10.65
N VAL A 545 27.49 -8.29 -10.86
CA VAL A 545 27.68 -7.24 -9.86
C VAL A 545 27.12 -5.92 -10.38
N PHE A 546 26.62 -5.07 -9.50
CA PHE A 546 26.06 -3.78 -9.89
C PHE A 546 26.37 -2.69 -8.89
N ALA A 547 26.27 -1.45 -9.36
CA ALA A 547 26.27 -0.26 -8.51
C ALA A 547 25.33 0.78 -9.11
N ARG A 548 24.76 1.64 -8.25
CA ARG A 548 23.84 2.71 -8.65
C ARG A 548 23.89 3.87 -7.67
N THR A 549 23.71 5.08 -8.17
CA THR A 549 23.41 6.27 -7.36
C THR A 549 22.21 7.01 -7.91
N SER A 550 21.41 7.60 -7.03
CA SER A 550 20.22 8.36 -7.39
C SER A 550 19.93 9.48 -6.39
N ASP A 551 19.25 10.51 -6.85
CA ASP A 551 18.63 11.58 -6.06
C ASP A 551 17.22 11.79 -6.55
N GLY A 552 16.24 11.91 -5.65
CA GLY A 552 14.86 12.09 -5.99
C GLY A 552 14.07 12.82 -4.92
N VAL A 553 12.84 13.20 -5.28
CA VAL A 553 11.95 14.03 -4.49
C VAL A 553 10.60 13.36 -4.25
N SER A 554 9.99 13.65 -3.10
CA SER A 554 8.57 13.46 -2.81
C SER A 554 7.97 14.81 -2.44
N PHE A 555 6.94 15.20 -3.17
CA PHE A 555 6.10 16.35 -2.83
C PHE A 555 5.03 15.90 -1.84
N SER A 556 4.80 16.67 -0.76
CA SER A 556 3.75 16.40 0.20
C SER A 556 2.50 17.20 -0.17
N ALA A 557 1.35 16.55 -0.25
CA ALA A 557 0.09 17.20 -0.55
C ALA A 557 -0.53 17.82 0.70
N ASP A 558 -1.12 16.99 1.55
CA ASP A 558 -1.87 17.41 2.73
C ASP A 558 -0.98 18.02 3.82
N ARG A 559 0.25 17.52 3.97
CA ARG A 559 1.17 18.01 4.99
C ARG A 559 1.50 19.48 4.85
N LEU A 560 1.45 20.01 3.63
CA LEU A 560 1.62 21.43 3.35
C LEU A 560 0.36 22.24 3.68
N LEU A 561 -0.83 21.62 3.70
CA LEU A 561 -2.11 22.31 3.90
C LEU A 561 -2.38 22.72 5.34
N TYR A 562 -1.54 22.31 6.30
CA TYR A 562 -1.77 22.52 7.73
C TYR A 562 -1.22 23.84 8.29
N GLY A 563 -0.12 24.34 7.81
CA GLY A 563 0.62 25.33 8.60
C GLY A 563 0.91 26.65 7.92
N ASN A 564 1.71 26.64 6.91
CA ASN A 564 2.25 27.86 6.31
C ASN A 564 1.35 28.42 5.20
N PRO A 565 1.46 29.72 4.87
CA PRO A 565 0.83 30.24 3.67
C PRO A 565 1.26 29.44 2.46
N LEU A 566 0.28 28.92 1.71
CA LEU A 566 0.50 28.15 0.47
C LEU A 566 0.16 28.99 -0.77
N ASP A 567 0.31 30.30 -0.63
CA ASP A 567 0.05 31.33 -1.65
C ASP A 567 1.29 31.69 -2.48
N GLY A 568 2.41 31.00 -2.24
CA GLY A 568 3.69 31.26 -2.91
C GLY A 568 4.56 32.30 -2.20
N SER A 569 4.12 32.92 -1.11
CA SER A 569 4.90 33.90 -0.34
C SER A 569 6.06 33.29 0.44
N VAL A 570 5.98 31.99 0.76
CA VAL A 570 7.03 31.24 1.47
C VAL A 570 7.46 30.03 0.62
N PRO A 571 8.78 29.75 0.49
CA PRO A 571 9.26 28.60 -0.24
C PRO A 571 8.73 27.27 0.33
N ILE A 572 8.18 26.42 -0.53
CA ILE A 572 7.71 25.09 -0.15
C ILE A 572 8.88 24.15 0.09
N SER A 573 8.90 23.51 1.25
CA SER A 573 9.94 22.53 1.58
C SER A 573 9.65 21.19 0.91
N LEU A 574 10.69 20.61 0.26
CA LEU A 574 10.61 19.34 -0.44
C LEU A 574 11.27 18.22 0.36
N ASN A 575 10.67 17.05 0.33
CA ASN A 575 11.25 15.84 0.89
C ASN A 575 12.17 15.18 -0.13
N LYS A 576 13.43 14.95 0.23
CA LYS A 576 14.45 14.45 -0.70
C LYS A 576 15.07 13.16 -0.19
N VAL A 577 15.34 12.24 -1.11
CA VAL A 577 16.03 10.99 -0.82
C VAL A 577 17.17 10.80 -1.82
N ALA A 578 18.40 10.79 -1.32
CA ALA A 578 19.57 10.40 -2.09
C ALA A 578 20.01 9.00 -1.67
N GLN A 579 20.28 8.12 -2.64
CA GLN A 579 20.68 6.74 -2.39
C GLN A 579 21.89 6.35 -3.22
N THR A 580 22.76 5.51 -2.63
CA THR A 580 23.83 4.81 -3.34
C THR A 580 23.77 3.35 -2.93
N GLU A 581 23.85 2.46 -3.89
CA GLU A 581 23.80 1.02 -3.67
C GLU A 581 24.81 0.28 -4.53
N ALA A 582 25.29 -0.85 -4.03
CA ALA A 582 26.10 -1.80 -4.78
C ALA A 582 25.75 -3.23 -4.34
N GLY A 583 25.82 -4.18 -5.24
CA GLY A 583 25.40 -5.55 -4.91
C GLY A 583 25.84 -6.59 -5.90
N ALA A 584 25.44 -7.82 -5.61
CA ALA A 584 25.70 -9.00 -6.44
C ALA A 584 24.44 -9.85 -6.58
N LYS A 585 24.28 -10.48 -7.72
CA LYS A 585 23.24 -11.44 -8.06
C LYS A 585 23.91 -12.73 -8.50
N TRP A 586 23.58 -13.81 -7.81
CA TRP A 586 24.26 -15.07 -7.99
C TRP A 586 23.28 -16.24 -8.05
N ARG A 587 23.45 -17.10 -9.05
CA ARG A 587 22.72 -18.36 -9.21
C ARG A 587 23.70 -19.51 -9.21
N ILE A 588 23.44 -20.55 -8.39
CA ILE A 588 24.24 -21.76 -8.30
C ILE A 588 23.25 -22.94 -8.32
N GLY A 589 23.07 -23.56 -9.50
CA GLY A 589 22.05 -24.60 -9.65
C GLY A 589 20.68 -24.09 -9.21
N ASP A 590 20.10 -24.75 -8.23
CA ASP A 590 18.77 -24.42 -7.67
C ASP A 590 18.78 -23.33 -6.59
N PHE A 591 19.94 -22.74 -6.29
CA PHE A 591 20.09 -21.64 -5.32
C PHE A 591 20.25 -20.32 -6.05
N SER A 592 19.52 -19.29 -5.60
CA SER A 592 19.65 -17.90 -6.06
C SER A 592 19.87 -16.98 -4.88
N LEU A 593 20.78 -16.00 -5.04
CA LEU A 593 21.08 -14.98 -4.05
C LEU A 593 21.13 -13.60 -4.70
N PHE A 594 20.52 -12.63 -4.04
CA PHE A 594 20.62 -11.22 -4.36
C PHE A 594 21.02 -10.45 -3.09
N ALA A 595 22.21 -9.85 -3.10
CA ALA A 595 22.75 -9.07 -1.99
C ALA A 595 22.97 -7.63 -2.42
N THR A 596 22.54 -6.66 -1.59
CA THR A 596 22.67 -5.23 -1.85
C THR A 596 23.12 -4.48 -0.60
N ALA A 597 24.25 -3.84 -0.65
CA ALA A 597 24.66 -2.83 0.33
C ALA A 597 24.12 -1.46 -0.11
N PHE A 598 23.59 -0.66 0.81
CA PHE A 598 23.02 0.64 0.50
C PHE A 598 23.37 1.72 1.52
N ASN A 599 23.39 2.96 1.05
CA ASN A 599 23.39 4.19 1.84
C ASN A 599 22.20 5.04 1.40
N ALA A 600 21.39 5.51 2.34
CA ALA A 600 20.28 6.42 2.09
C ALA A 600 20.42 7.68 2.96
N ARG A 601 20.15 8.84 2.38
CA ARG A 601 20.10 10.14 3.05
C ARG A 601 18.75 10.77 2.75
N THR A 602 17.97 11.05 3.79
CA THR A 602 16.65 11.66 3.64
C THR A 602 16.63 13.03 4.31
N LYS A 603 16.10 14.04 3.60
CA LYS A 603 15.66 15.31 4.19
C LYS A 603 14.14 15.31 4.18
N GLU A 604 13.55 15.49 5.34
CA GLU A 604 12.10 15.45 5.54
C GLU A 604 11.63 16.71 6.24
N SER A 605 10.57 17.30 5.73
CA SER A 605 9.74 18.27 6.44
C SER A 605 8.36 17.66 6.60
N ASN A 606 7.88 17.55 7.82
CA ASN A 606 6.65 16.86 8.17
C ASN A 606 5.78 17.71 9.08
N TYR A 607 4.49 17.61 8.91
CA TYR A 607 3.50 18.09 9.86
C TYR A 607 2.80 16.88 10.48
N GLU A 608 2.93 16.70 11.78
CA GLU A 608 2.31 15.58 12.48
C GLU A 608 0.83 15.89 12.73
N VAL A 609 -0.05 15.02 12.22
CA VAL A 609 -1.49 15.23 12.23
C VAL A 609 -2.06 15.19 13.64
N THR A 610 -1.59 14.28 14.47
CA THR A 610 -2.10 14.10 15.86
C THR A 610 -1.62 15.18 16.79
N THR A 611 -0.37 15.58 16.73
CA THR A 611 0.22 16.60 17.61
C THR A 611 0.12 18.02 17.05
N GLN A 612 -0.25 18.17 15.78
CA GLN A 612 -0.32 19.45 15.07
C GLN A 612 1.01 20.23 15.10
N THR A 613 2.14 19.51 15.07
CA THR A 613 3.49 20.10 15.13
C THR A 613 4.26 19.93 13.83
N PHE A 614 5.06 20.94 13.48
CA PHE A 614 5.94 20.90 12.34
C PHE A 614 7.33 20.41 12.75
N THR A 615 7.88 19.47 11.99
CA THR A 615 9.24 18.94 12.18
C THR A 615 10.03 19.00 10.88
N SER A 616 11.34 19.22 11.00
CA SER A 616 12.27 19.12 9.88
C SER A 616 13.49 18.32 10.31
N ASN A 617 13.66 17.17 9.70
CA ASN A 617 14.68 16.19 10.08
C ASN A 617 15.55 15.80 8.89
N LYS A 618 16.80 15.43 9.18
CA LYS A 618 17.67 14.74 8.23
C LYS A 618 18.04 13.38 8.81
N TYR A 619 17.95 12.36 7.98
CA TYR A 619 18.26 10.98 8.35
C TYR A 619 19.40 10.43 7.51
N LYS A 620 20.18 9.53 8.10
CA LYS A 620 21.19 8.73 7.41
C LYS A 620 20.98 7.27 7.76
N ALA A 621 20.96 6.41 6.76
CA ALA A 621 20.84 4.97 6.92
C ALA A 621 21.90 4.26 6.06
N ASN A 622 22.53 3.23 6.64
CA ASN A 622 23.37 2.28 5.91
C ASN A 622 22.84 0.89 6.18
N GLY A 623 22.90 0.00 5.20
CA GLY A 623 22.41 -1.34 5.40
C GLY A 623 22.85 -2.35 4.37
N LEU A 624 22.48 -3.58 4.66
CA LEU A 624 22.65 -4.74 3.80
C LEU A 624 21.30 -5.40 3.63
N GLU A 625 20.93 -5.67 2.40
CA GLU A 625 19.71 -6.37 1.99
C GLU A 625 20.11 -7.71 1.37
N LEU A 626 19.51 -8.80 1.84
CA LEU A 626 19.72 -10.14 1.32
C LEU A 626 18.37 -10.72 0.90
N GLU A 627 18.32 -11.33 -0.26
CA GLU A 627 17.19 -12.10 -0.77
C GLU A 627 17.73 -13.41 -1.35
N ALA A 628 17.22 -14.55 -0.89
CA ALA A 628 17.67 -15.86 -1.34
C ALA A 628 16.51 -16.80 -1.58
N ALA A 629 16.67 -17.72 -2.50
CA ALA A 629 15.76 -18.81 -2.72
C ALA A 629 16.53 -20.08 -3.08
N TRP A 630 15.98 -21.21 -2.62
CA TRP A 630 16.53 -22.55 -2.88
C TRP A 630 15.41 -23.56 -3.06
N ARG A 631 15.63 -24.52 -3.95
CA ARG A 631 14.72 -25.64 -4.20
C ARG A 631 15.50 -26.94 -4.33
N ALA A 632 15.01 -28.01 -3.71
CA ALA A 632 15.57 -29.36 -3.87
C ALA A 632 14.46 -30.41 -3.71
N GLY A 633 14.17 -31.12 -4.79
CA GLY A 633 13.03 -32.04 -4.81
C GLY A 633 11.72 -31.31 -4.49
N GLY A 634 10.95 -31.81 -3.53
CA GLY A 634 9.72 -31.16 -3.05
C GLY A 634 9.96 -29.97 -2.13
N PHE A 635 11.17 -29.79 -1.57
CA PHE A 635 11.47 -28.68 -0.67
C PHE A 635 11.72 -27.39 -1.44
N HIS A 636 11.18 -26.29 -0.95
CA HIS A 636 11.48 -24.95 -1.42
C HIS A 636 11.53 -23.98 -0.24
N ILE A 637 12.41 -23.02 -0.31
CA ILE A 637 12.55 -21.96 0.68
C ILE A 637 12.95 -20.67 -0.02
N ALA A 638 12.21 -19.62 0.26
CA ALA A 638 12.60 -18.27 -0.15
C ALA A 638 12.58 -17.37 1.08
N GLY A 639 13.40 -16.33 1.06
CA GLY A 639 13.42 -15.42 2.17
C GLY A 639 14.43 -14.30 1.97
N GLY A 640 14.45 -13.40 2.94
CA GLY A 640 15.40 -12.31 2.95
C GLY A 640 15.37 -11.52 4.24
N GLY A 641 16.30 -10.60 4.33
CA GLY A 641 16.41 -9.72 5.47
C GLY A 641 17.09 -8.41 5.11
N THR A 642 16.74 -7.38 5.85
CA THR A 642 17.36 -6.06 5.74
C THR A 642 17.94 -5.67 7.07
N PHE A 643 19.25 -5.50 7.09
CA PHE A 643 20.05 -5.01 8.21
C PHE A 643 20.24 -3.51 8.02
N THR A 644 19.75 -2.67 8.92
CA THR A 644 19.77 -1.22 8.77
C THR A 644 20.28 -0.53 10.03
N LYS A 645 21.32 0.29 9.88
CA LYS A 645 21.74 1.26 10.89
C LYS A 645 21.30 2.64 10.44
N ALA A 646 20.28 3.19 11.08
CA ALA A 646 19.76 4.52 10.79
C ALA A 646 19.94 5.45 11.99
N LYS A 647 20.12 6.75 11.71
CA LYS A 647 20.20 7.80 12.73
C LYS A 647 19.61 9.13 12.23
N ILE A 648 19.08 9.89 13.15
CA ILE A 648 18.73 11.29 12.96
C ILE A 648 20.02 12.08 12.91
N SER A 649 20.34 12.72 11.79
CA SER A 649 21.59 13.47 11.59
C SER A 649 21.44 14.97 11.78
N ALA A 650 20.22 15.49 11.73
CA ALA A 650 19.82 16.84 12.12
C ALA A 650 18.30 16.83 12.40
N SER A 651 17.85 17.69 13.31
CA SER A 651 16.44 17.78 13.71
C SER A 651 16.13 19.20 14.21
N THR A 652 14.85 19.60 14.09
CA THR A 652 14.31 20.78 14.81
C THR A 652 14.31 20.59 16.32
N ASP A 653 14.29 19.34 16.80
CA ASP A 653 14.56 18.97 18.21
C ASP A 653 16.00 18.45 18.34
N PRO A 654 16.96 19.26 18.82
CA PRO A 654 18.36 18.87 18.94
C PRO A 654 18.60 17.65 19.83
N THR A 655 17.70 17.35 20.78
CA THR A 655 17.84 16.23 21.71
C THR A 655 17.72 14.87 21.04
N THR A 656 17.14 14.83 19.84
CA THR A 656 16.96 13.61 19.03
C THR A 656 18.15 13.33 18.08
N VAL A 657 19.08 14.28 17.94
CA VAL A 657 20.21 14.13 17.03
C VAL A 657 21.15 13.02 17.51
N GLY A 658 21.46 12.08 16.62
CA GLY A 658 22.25 10.88 16.92
C GLY A 658 21.40 9.66 17.25
N ASN A 659 20.14 9.86 17.66
CA ASN A 659 19.21 8.79 18.00
C ASN A 659 18.76 8.00 16.76
N LYS A 660 18.26 6.80 17.01
CA LYS A 660 17.59 5.99 16.01
C LYS A 660 16.21 6.59 15.69
N PRO A 661 15.82 6.73 14.43
CA PRO A 661 14.49 7.18 14.07
C PRO A 661 13.41 6.26 14.68
N ARG A 662 12.31 6.83 15.11
CA ARG A 662 11.18 6.06 15.66
C ARG A 662 10.74 4.96 14.69
N ARG A 663 10.34 3.82 15.25
CA ARG A 663 9.86 2.62 14.54
C ARG A 663 10.87 1.98 13.58
N GLN A 664 12.13 2.40 13.57
CA GLN A 664 13.20 1.80 12.78
C GLN A 664 13.84 0.64 13.52
N ALA A 665 13.58 -0.59 13.11
CA ALA A 665 14.28 -1.78 13.57
C ALA A 665 15.64 -1.94 12.89
N ASP A 666 16.61 -2.59 13.55
CA ASP A 666 17.91 -2.89 12.96
C ASP A 666 17.81 -4.03 11.94
N VAL A 667 16.92 -5.00 12.18
CA VAL A 667 16.70 -6.13 11.27
C VAL A 667 15.21 -6.33 11.08
N VAL A 668 14.80 -6.41 9.81
CA VAL A 668 13.50 -6.92 9.37
C VAL A 668 13.76 -8.10 8.46
N TRP A 669 13.06 -9.21 8.66
CA TRP A 669 13.30 -10.43 7.91
C TRP A 669 12.00 -11.18 7.61
N GLN A 670 12.02 -11.99 6.55
CA GLN A 670 10.95 -12.91 6.18
C GLN A 670 11.55 -14.22 5.65
N LEU A 671 10.78 -15.30 5.82
CA LEU A 671 11.12 -16.63 5.37
C LEU A 671 9.86 -17.38 4.95
N THR A 672 9.89 -18.04 3.80
CA THR A 672 8.77 -18.82 3.26
C THR A 672 9.25 -20.25 2.95
N PRO A 673 9.41 -21.12 3.98
CA PRO A 673 9.67 -22.52 3.76
C PRO A 673 8.42 -23.24 3.27
N GLY A 674 8.59 -24.21 2.37
CA GLY A 674 7.51 -25.05 1.90
C GLY A 674 7.99 -26.41 1.44
N PHE A 675 7.04 -27.35 1.37
CA PHE A 675 7.25 -28.71 0.93
C PHE A 675 6.04 -29.21 0.14
N THR A 676 6.27 -29.57 -1.12
CA THR A 676 5.26 -30.15 -1.99
C THR A 676 5.51 -31.65 -2.13
N THR A 677 4.52 -32.47 -1.84
CA THR A 677 4.59 -33.92 -1.95
C THR A 677 3.25 -34.51 -2.40
N GLY A 678 3.23 -35.15 -3.57
CA GLY A 678 1.99 -35.63 -4.16
C GLY A 678 0.99 -34.47 -4.33
N ALA A 679 -0.20 -34.64 -3.76
CA ALA A 679 -1.27 -33.64 -3.80
C ALA A 679 -1.15 -32.57 -2.70
N PHE A 680 -0.21 -32.68 -1.76
CA PHE A 680 -0.06 -31.72 -0.66
C PHE A 680 0.99 -30.66 -0.96
N ASP A 681 0.67 -29.42 -0.62
CA ASP A 681 1.58 -28.29 -0.52
C ASP A 681 1.47 -27.69 0.88
N ILE A 682 2.57 -27.74 1.66
CA ILE A 682 2.62 -27.36 3.07
C ILE A 682 3.71 -26.31 3.23
N GLY A 683 3.41 -25.21 3.91
CA GLY A 683 4.41 -24.17 4.11
C GLY A 683 4.01 -23.16 5.17
N ALA A 684 4.83 -22.11 5.26
CA ALA A 684 4.56 -20.99 6.14
C ALA A 684 5.17 -19.69 5.58
N ALA A 685 4.51 -18.56 5.84
CA ALA A 685 5.14 -17.25 5.75
C ALA A 685 5.52 -16.79 7.17
N ILE A 686 6.80 -16.57 7.40
CA ILE A 686 7.36 -16.16 8.69
C ILE A 686 7.95 -14.77 8.53
N VAL A 687 7.49 -13.81 9.33
CA VAL A 687 7.93 -12.41 9.27
C VAL A 687 8.37 -11.98 10.67
N GLY A 688 9.53 -11.36 10.76
CA GLY A 688 10.06 -10.91 12.04
C GLY A 688 10.77 -9.57 11.98
N THR A 689 10.89 -8.92 13.12
CA THR A 689 11.63 -7.69 13.32
C THR A 689 12.33 -7.68 14.68
N THR A 690 13.48 -7.04 14.76
CA THR A 690 14.14 -6.74 16.04
C THR A 690 13.44 -5.56 16.72
N LYS A 691 13.87 -5.23 17.96
CA LYS A 691 13.36 -4.07 18.70
C LYS A 691 13.54 -2.77 17.93
N SER A 692 12.60 -1.85 18.16
CA SER A 692 12.65 -0.46 17.71
C SER A 692 12.20 0.48 18.84
N PHE A 693 12.10 1.78 18.57
CA PHE A 693 11.61 2.76 19.54
C PHE A 693 10.32 3.41 19.06
N GLY A 694 9.43 3.75 19.97
CA GLY A 694 8.18 4.40 19.68
C GLY A 694 8.31 5.89 19.37
N ASN A 695 9.35 6.54 19.89
CA ASN A 695 9.63 7.96 19.73
C ASN A 695 11.09 8.23 19.35
N ASP A 696 11.36 9.43 18.81
CA ASP A 696 12.70 9.84 18.38
C ASP A 696 13.66 10.12 19.54
N GLN A 697 13.16 10.30 20.77
CA GLN A 697 13.96 10.38 22.00
C GLN A 697 14.49 9.01 22.44
N ASN A 698 14.00 7.90 21.83
CA ASN A 698 14.34 6.52 22.15
C ASN A 698 14.03 6.11 23.60
N THR A 699 13.02 6.71 24.20
CA THR A 699 12.61 6.45 25.59
C THR A 699 11.58 5.34 25.73
N ILE A 700 10.82 5.00 24.68
CA ILE A 700 9.81 3.94 24.65
C ILE A 700 10.28 2.81 23.75
N THR A 701 10.47 1.63 24.29
CA THR A 701 10.92 0.44 23.55
C THR A 701 9.73 -0.34 22.99
N MET A 702 9.71 -0.59 21.71
CA MET A 702 8.85 -1.58 21.06
C MET A 702 9.65 -2.87 20.91
N PRO A 703 9.28 -3.98 21.59
CA PRO A 703 9.98 -5.26 21.47
C PRO A 703 9.95 -5.79 20.04
N GLY A 704 10.99 -6.56 19.69
CA GLY A 704 10.98 -7.37 18.46
C GLY A 704 9.92 -8.46 18.54
N PHE A 705 9.42 -8.90 17.38
CA PHE A 705 8.43 -9.97 17.31
C PHE A 705 8.60 -10.81 16.05
N THR A 706 8.00 -11.99 16.07
CA THR A 706 7.90 -12.89 14.92
C THR A 706 6.46 -13.37 14.77
N VAL A 707 5.94 -13.29 13.56
CA VAL A 707 4.62 -13.80 13.16
C VAL A 707 4.81 -14.98 12.24
N VAL A 708 4.09 -16.07 12.49
CA VAL A 708 4.11 -17.30 11.68
C VAL A 708 2.72 -17.54 11.11
N ASN A 709 2.64 -17.63 9.79
CA ASN A 709 1.41 -17.83 9.02
C ASN A 709 1.53 -19.15 8.22
N PRO A 710 1.21 -20.32 8.82
CA PRO A 710 1.27 -21.60 8.14
C PRO A 710 0.08 -21.79 7.18
N TYR A 711 0.31 -22.62 6.17
CA TYR A 711 -0.74 -23.13 5.29
C TYR A 711 -0.53 -24.60 4.95
N VAL A 712 -1.61 -25.27 4.65
CA VAL A 712 -1.63 -26.58 4.01
C VAL A 712 -2.68 -26.55 2.91
N SER A 713 -2.31 -26.95 1.72
CA SER A 713 -3.19 -27.10 0.56
C SER A 713 -3.19 -28.55 0.09
N TYR A 714 -4.35 -29.03 -0.33
CA TYR A 714 -4.55 -30.34 -0.92
C TYR A 714 -5.21 -30.20 -2.28
N GLN A 715 -4.56 -30.73 -3.31
CA GLN A 715 -5.05 -30.77 -4.68
C GLN A 715 -5.80 -32.09 -4.90
N PHE A 716 -7.11 -32.08 -5.08
CA PHE A 716 -7.91 -33.28 -5.31
C PHE A 716 -7.71 -33.81 -6.73
N ASP A 717 -7.69 -32.91 -7.71
CA ASP A 717 -7.47 -33.19 -9.12
C ASP A 717 -6.89 -31.94 -9.80
N ALA A 718 -6.86 -31.89 -11.14
CA ALA A 718 -6.32 -30.76 -11.90
C ALA A 718 -7.09 -29.45 -11.66
N HIS A 719 -8.31 -29.53 -11.13
CA HIS A 719 -9.23 -28.41 -11.03
C HIS A 719 -9.51 -27.96 -9.59
N ILE A 720 -9.60 -28.89 -8.63
CA ILE A 720 -10.10 -28.65 -7.28
C ILE A 720 -8.97 -28.70 -6.26
N SER A 721 -8.83 -27.63 -5.49
CA SER A 721 -7.97 -27.60 -4.31
C SER A 721 -8.67 -27.02 -3.09
N VAL A 722 -8.24 -27.47 -1.91
CA VAL A 722 -8.67 -26.96 -0.60
C VAL A 722 -7.46 -26.53 0.19
N ALA A 723 -7.50 -25.35 0.79
CA ALA A 723 -6.42 -24.82 1.60
C ALA A 723 -6.92 -24.41 2.99
N LEU A 724 -6.17 -24.80 4.01
CA LEU A 724 -6.30 -24.31 5.38
C LEU A 724 -5.11 -23.41 5.68
N SER A 725 -5.37 -22.18 6.09
CA SER A 725 -4.34 -21.23 6.46
C SER A 725 -4.63 -20.58 7.81
N ALA A 726 -3.57 -20.15 8.48
CA ALA A 726 -3.69 -19.37 9.71
C ALA A 726 -2.74 -18.17 9.66
N ASN A 727 -3.21 -17.02 10.13
CA ASN A 727 -2.36 -15.87 10.37
C ASN A 727 -2.03 -15.80 11.87
N ASN A 728 -0.77 -15.43 12.19
CA ASN A 728 -0.29 -15.28 13.55
C ASN A 728 -0.67 -16.50 14.44
N VAL A 729 -0.34 -17.71 13.99
CA VAL A 729 -0.79 -18.97 14.62
C VAL A 729 -0.42 -19.07 16.09
N PHE A 730 0.72 -18.50 16.52
CA PHE A 730 1.16 -18.47 17.90
C PHE A 730 0.61 -17.29 18.70
N ASN A 731 -0.27 -16.47 18.07
CA ASN A 731 -0.87 -15.29 18.69
C ASN A 731 0.19 -14.33 19.27
N ALA A 732 1.30 -14.13 18.55
CA ALA A 732 2.39 -13.25 18.98
C ALA A 732 1.90 -11.80 19.11
N LEU A 733 2.36 -11.09 20.14
CA LEU A 733 2.13 -9.66 20.32
C LEU A 733 3.32 -8.89 19.72
N GLY A 734 3.06 -8.17 18.64
CA GLY A 734 4.03 -7.30 18.00
C GLY A 734 3.49 -5.89 17.91
N TYR A 735 4.15 -4.93 18.55
CA TYR A 735 3.79 -3.51 18.42
C TYR A 735 4.41 -2.95 17.13
N THR A 736 3.58 -2.27 16.34
CA THR A 736 3.99 -1.60 15.09
C THR A 736 4.09 -0.10 15.28
N GLU A 737 3.38 0.45 16.25
CA GLU A 737 3.36 1.87 16.59
C GLU A 737 3.04 2.07 18.08
N VAL A 738 3.58 3.10 18.67
CA VAL A 738 3.20 3.62 19.97
C VAL A 738 3.25 5.14 19.90
N GLU A 739 2.28 5.80 20.53
CA GLU A 739 2.25 7.25 20.61
C GLU A 739 3.42 7.79 21.44
N GLY A 740 3.87 9.00 21.08
CA GLY A 740 5.10 9.57 21.63
C GLY A 740 5.12 9.72 23.16
N ASP A 741 3.96 9.90 23.79
CA ASP A 741 3.74 9.96 25.24
C ASP A 741 3.39 8.60 25.87
N GLY A 742 3.20 7.55 25.07
CA GLY A 742 2.96 6.19 25.53
C GLY A 742 1.53 5.87 25.95
N HIS A 743 0.54 6.69 25.67
CA HIS A 743 -0.86 6.44 26.08
C HIS A 743 -1.59 5.41 25.22
N ALA A 744 -1.12 5.20 23.98
CA ALA A 744 -1.75 4.29 23.03
C ALA A 744 -0.71 3.57 22.16
N ALA A 745 -1.04 2.34 21.74
CA ALA A 745 -0.19 1.54 20.85
C ALA A 745 -1.02 0.70 19.89
N ARG A 746 -0.44 0.44 18.71
CA ARG A 746 -0.99 -0.45 17.69
C ARG A 746 -0.19 -1.74 17.64
N ALA A 747 -0.89 -2.86 17.53
CA ALA A 747 -0.26 -4.18 17.40
C ALA A 747 -0.74 -4.90 16.12
N VAL A 748 0.06 -5.88 15.69
CA VAL A 748 -0.38 -6.87 14.70
C VAL A 748 -1.65 -7.57 15.17
N ASN A 749 -2.49 -7.99 14.21
CA ASN A 749 -3.72 -8.71 14.55
C ASN A 749 -3.44 -10.04 15.24
N GLY A 750 -4.35 -10.49 16.07
CA GLY A 750 -4.32 -11.79 16.71
C GLY A 750 -4.47 -12.94 15.70
N ARG A 751 -4.47 -14.18 16.22
CA ARG A 751 -4.61 -15.37 15.40
C ARG A 751 -5.95 -15.41 14.66
N THR A 752 -5.89 -15.69 13.35
CA THR A 752 -7.07 -16.00 12.52
C THR A 752 -6.84 -17.30 11.76
N VAL A 753 -7.90 -18.04 11.44
CA VAL A 753 -7.86 -19.27 10.66
C VAL A 753 -8.88 -19.18 9.54
N LYS A 754 -8.47 -19.56 8.32
CA LYS A 754 -9.31 -19.52 7.11
C LYS A 754 -9.26 -20.87 6.39
N LEU A 755 -10.41 -21.28 5.86
CA LEU A 755 -10.54 -22.39 4.94
C LEU A 755 -10.89 -21.83 3.56
N GLY A 756 -10.23 -22.30 2.52
CA GLY A 756 -10.45 -21.93 1.13
C GLY A 756 -10.74 -23.17 0.28
N LEU A 757 -11.63 -23.01 -0.69
CA LEU A 757 -11.88 -23.93 -1.79
C LEU A 757 -11.63 -23.18 -3.08
N LYS A 758 -10.85 -23.75 -4.00
CA LYS A 758 -10.57 -23.18 -5.33
C LYS A 758 -10.91 -24.20 -6.41
N TYR A 759 -11.59 -23.75 -7.42
CA TYR A 759 -11.81 -24.46 -8.69
C TYR A 759 -11.10 -23.69 -9.81
N GLN A 760 -10.22 -24.37 -10.52
CA GLN A 760 -9.45 -23.81 -11.66
C GLN A 760 -9.90 -24.47 -12.95
N PHE A 761 -10.11 -23.71 -14.03
CA PHE A 761 -10.65 -24.19 -15.31
C PHE A 761 -9.87 -23.64 -16.52
#